data_c7fa4d5002c228bbf2b770a3a4f0cceb
#
_entry.id   c7fa4d5002c228bbf2b770a3a4f0cceb
#
_cell.length_a   1.000
_cell.length_b   1.000
_cell.length_c   1.000
_cell.angle_alpha   90.00
_cell.angle_beta   90.00
_cell.angle_gamma   90.00
#
_symmetry.space_group_name_H-M   'P 1'
#
loop_
_entity.id
_entity.type
_entity.pdbx_description
1 polymer ?
#
loop_
_entity_poly.entity_id
_entity_poly.type
_entity_poly.pdbx_seq_one_letter_code
_entity_poly.pdbx_strand_id
1 'polypeptide(L)'
;MMIPRYYEDLSILHDNTMPMRSYYIPASQKMNTLIEHREDSDRFQLLNGVWKFQYYKSVYDLKEAFYRTSFNTKDFDDITVPGVWQIAGYDSPQYTNIRYPFPFDPPYLPQDIPCGAYVRKFTYHENIDAPRIYLNFEGVDSCFFVWLNGKYTGYSQVPHATAEFDVTEFLEEGENTIAVLVLKWCDGSYLEDQDKFRMNGIFRDVYLLKRPERAIWDYHITTQIKENTAKVKLNVTFDFSIPVSVIIEDQARAVVATGTISDDGSIEFKIPNPTLWNTEHPYLYTLTLQSSYETIVDYIALRTIEIRDKVIYFNGQKIKFRGVNRHDSDPETGFTVSVPQIKKDLSLMKQHNFNSIRSSHYPNAPYFYQMCDLYGFMVIEEADIEAHGPYMLYRKEDTDYNRFKRWNEKIADDPIWEESILDRVQHMVQRDKNRFCIVMWSIGNESAYGCNFEKALRWTKKFDPYRLTQYESARYRNYDVTYDYSNLDLYSRMYPAMNEIEEYLEEDGSKPFLLVEYCHAMGNGPGDLEDYFQLIQKDDRMCGGFVWEWCDHAIAHGKTESGKTIYYYGGDHDEELHDGNFCMDGLVFPDRTPHTGILEYKNVYRPVRVVSYDQETGKLVLHNYLDFDDLKDYLDIRFEVIKDGLSTVQKGKLSPFSVMPHTDGVTELNVTIPSEGKIYLKLIYRLKKETPFLKKNFILGFDEILLKNEDGRNQMALSWLKKTDHVKEIRVHETDTEVTINSKDFTYTLDRRTGLFEQMQFSGRNYLIHPMELNIWRAPTDNDMYLKSEWKRARYDKAYTRAYTVETIQNMHGIFIVSHVAVVADSIQKILDITINWKIDNDGKLSSVMYVEKDDEFPVLPRFGIRMFLDKRLKNVSFYGMGPQESYRDKHQGAYHALFRTKINDLHEDYIRPQENGSHFDCDYVVFSASQFGIAAAAEKPFSFNASCYTQEKLEDTAHNYELEESDSIVFCLDYALNGIGSNSCGPALLEKYQFDDTSFQLEFTLVPFSKG
;
A
#
# COMPACT_ATOMS: atom_id res chain seq x y z
N MET A 1 3.16 45.80 -6.41
CA MET A 1 2.74 44.40 -6.42
C MET A 1 1.26 44.35 -6.71
N MET A 2 0.77 43.38 -7.47
CA MET A 2 -0.63 43.31 -7.91
C MET A 2 -1.56 42.67 -6.88
N ILE A 3 -0.98 41.91 -5.95
CA ILE A 3 -1.66 41.19 -4.87
C ILE A 3 -1.06 41.57 -3.52
N PRO A 4 -1.86 41.52 -2.44
CA PRO A 4 -1.34 41.68 -1.08
C PRO A 4 -0.48 40.47 -0.70
N ARG A 5 0.42 40.62 0.30
CA ARG A 5 1.31 39.54 0.78
C ARG A 5 0.64 38.66 1.84
N TYR A 6 -0.62 38.26 1.64
CA TYR A 6 -1.33 37.35 2.57
C TYR A 6 -0.61 36.00 2.70
N TYR A 7 0.06 35.56 1.65
CA TYR A 7 0.80 34.29 1.57
C TYR A 7 2.11 34.24 2.41
N GLU A 8 2.47 35.33 3.10
CA GLU A 8 3.59 35.43 4.08
C GLU A 8 3.11 36.06 5.40
N ASP A 9 1.86 35.83 5.78
CA ASP A 9 1.26 36.42 6.98
C ASP A 9 0.33 35.42 7.69
N LEU A 10 0.88 34.70 8.69
CA LEU A 10 0.19 33.67 9.47
C LEU A 10 -1.13 34.13 10.14
N SER A 11 -1.39 35.45 10.18
CA SER A 11 -2.65 35.99 10.70
C SER A 11 -3.77 36.09 9.66
N ILE A 12 -3.47 35.81 8.37
CA ILE A 12 -4.42 35.89 7.26
C ILE A 12 -4.48 34.56 6.50
N LEU A 13 -5.25 33.64 7.03
CA LEU A 13 -5.44 32.32 6.40
C LEU A 13 -6.47 32.41 5.25
N HIS A 14 -7.48 33.23 5.41
CA HIS A 14 -8.58 33.43 4.47
C HIS A 14 -9.02 34.89 4.44
N ASP A 15 -9.56 35.36 3.31
CA ASP A 15 -10.16 36.68 3.17
C ASP A 15 -11.45 36.56 2.35
N ASN A 16 -12.55 37.05 2.90
CA ASN A 16 -13.89 36.99 2.34
C ASN A 16 -14.45 35.55 2.11
N THR A 17 -13.90 34.54 2.71
CA THR A 17 -14.50 33.19 2.69
C THR A 17 -15.75 33.15 3.58
N MET A 18 -16.70 32.30 3.21
CA MET A 18 -17.88 32.02 4.03
C MET A 18 -17.52 31.13 5.24
N PRO A 19 -18.31 31.13 6.33
CA PRO A 19 -18.09 30.22 7.45
C PRO A 19 -18.09 28.75 7.03
N MET A 20 -17.32 27.91 7.72
CA MET A 20 -17.26 26.46 7.51
C MET A 20 -18.63 25.83 7.74
N ARG A 21 -18.99 24.85 6.91
CA ARG A 21 -20.23 24.07 7.03
C ARG A 21 -20.05 22.63 6.56
N SER A 22 -21.03 21.77 6.85
CA SER A 22 -21.07 20.42 6.31
C SER A 22 -21.22 20.41 4.79
N TYR A 23 -20.62 19.39 4.16
CA TYR A 23 -20.77 19.18 2.73
C TYR A 23 -22.13 18.59 2.38
N TYR A 24 -22.84 19.22 1.48
CA TYR A 24 -24.06 18.74 0.83
C TYR A 24 -24.36 19.55 -0.43
N ILE A 25 -25.13 18.97 -1.36
CA ILE A 25 -25.60 19.63 -2.57
C ILE A 25 -27.15 19.75 -2.46
N PRO A 26 -27.71 20.96 -2.42
CA PRO A 26 -29.16 21.18 -2.38
C PRO A 26 -29.78 21.04 -3.77
N ALA A 27 -31.11 20.89 -3.83
CA ALA A 27 -31.91 20.94 -5.05
C ALA A 27 -33.23 21.68 -4.78
N SER A 28 -33.96 22.10 -5.81
CA SER A 28 -35.30 22.70 -5.65
C SER A 28 -36.35 21.68 -5.18
N GLN A 29 -36.12 20.38 -5.47
CA GLN A 29 -37.03 19.30 -5.14
C GLN A 29 -36.26 18.05 -4.72
N LYS A 30 -36.96 17.06 -4.14
CA LYS A 30 -36.36 15.81 -3.72
C LYS A 30 -35.77 15.08 -4.92
N MET A 31 -34.45 14.95 -4.94
CA MET A 31 -33.69 14.20 -5.93
C MET A 31 -32.41 13.66 -5.31
N ASN A 32 -31.80 12.66 -5.94
CA ASN A 32 -30.49 12.18 -5.54
C ASN A 32 -29.43 13.20 -5.98
N THR A 33 -28.71 13.77 -5.03
CA THR A 33 -27.60 14.71 -5.26
C THR A 33 -26.27 14.19 -4.67
N LEU A 34 -26.22 12.89 -4.37
CA LEU A 34 -25.05 12.24 -3.79
C LEU A 34 -24.14 11.72 -4.90
N ILE A 35 -22.84 11.70 -4.63
CA ILE A 35 -21.79 11.11 -5.49
C ILE A 35 -21.96 11.54 -6.97
N GLU A 36 -22.25 10.59 -7.84
CA GLU A 36 -22.30 10.73 -9.30
C GLU A 36 -23.53 11.53 -9.80
N HIS A 37 -24.45 11.92 -8.91
CA HIS A 37 -25.71 12.59 -9.24
C HIS A 37 -25.77 14.08 -8.84
N ARG A 38 -24.70 14.61 -8.23
CA ARG A 38 -24.73 16.01 -7.78
C ARG A 38 -24.91 17.02 -8.90
N GLU A 39 -24.43 16.71 -10.10
CA GLU A 39 -24.58 17.56 -11.28
C GLU A 39 -26.02 17.58 -11.86
N ASP A 40 -26.87 16.61 -11.46
CA ASP A 40 -28.28 16.60 -11.84
C ASP A 40 -29.09 17.69 -11.10
N SER A 41 -28.51 18.31 -10.04
CA SER A 41 -29.18 19.35 -9.27
C SER A 41 -29.29 20.65 -10.07
N ASP A 42 -30.52 21.23 -10.09
CA ASP A 42 -30.78 22.56 -10.64
C ASP A 42 -30.12 23.70 -9.83
N ARG A 43 -29.60 23.37 -8.65
CA ARG A 43 -28.87 24.29 -7.76
C ARG A 43 -27.36 24.23 -7.92
N PHE A 44 -26.87 23.33 -8.73
CA PHE A 44 -25.44 23.09 -8.94
C PHE A 44 -25.03 23.46 -10.38
N GLN A 45 -23.95 24.20 -10.53
CA GLN A 45 -23.38 24.53 -11.84
C GLN A 45 -21.87 24.33 -11.83
N LEU A 46 -21.41 23.26 -12.49
CA LEU A 46 -19.99 22.93 -12.58
C LEU A 46 -19.23 23.94 -13.45
N LEU A 47 -18.07 24.36 -12.97
CA LEU A 47 -17.14 25.23 -13.70
C LEU A 47 -15.85 24.51 -14.10
N ASN A 48 -15.84 23.18 -14.10
CA ASN A 48 -14.75 22.35 -14.59
C ASN A 48 -14.61 22.42 -16.13
N GLY A 49 -13.47 22.00 -16.65
CA GLY A 49 -13.20 21.91 -18.08
C GLY A 49 -12.02 22.78 -18.49
N VAL A 50 -12.05 23.30 -19.71
CA VAL A 50 -10.91 24.07 -20.24
C VAL A 50 -10.93 25.52 -19.73
N TRP A 51 -9.82 25.94 -19.17
CA TRP A 51 -9.56 27.30 -18.73
C TRP A 51 -8.39 27.88 -19.49
N LYS A 52 -8.29 29.19 -19.66
CA LYS A 52 -7.11 29.89 -20.14
C LYS A 52 -6.10 30.00 -19.02
N PHE A 53 -4.82 29.72 -19.30
CA PHE A 53 -3.76 29.58 -18.31
C PHE A 53 -2.45 30.25 -18.76
N GLN A 54 -1.80 30.92 -17.81
CA GLN A 54 -0.44 31.43 -18.01
C GLN A 54 0.39 31.13 -16.78
N TYR A 55 1.46 30.38 -16.96
CA TYR A 55 2.46 30.12 -15.91
C TYR A 55 3.49 31.25 -15.85
N TYR A 56 3.86 31.64 -14.64
CA TYR A 56 4.92 32.60 -14.35
C TYR A 56 5.92 31.95 -13.39
N LYS A 57 7.23 32.10 -13.67
CA LYS A 57 8.31 31.60 -12.79
C LYS A 57 8.43 32.36 -11.48
N SER A 58 7.89 33.57 -11.42
CA SER A 58 7.89 34.42 -10.24
C SER A 58 6.63 35.25 -10.19
N VAL A 59 6.07 35.45 -9.00
CA VAL A 59 4.98 36.39 -8.76
C VAL A 59 5.32 37.82 -9.18
N TYR A 60 6.62 38.15 -9.26
CA TYR A 60 7.09 39.47 -9.75
C TYR A 60 7.01 39.63 -11.27
N ASP A 61 6.82 38.55 -12.02
CA ASP A 61 6.62 38.60 -13.47
C ASP A 61 5.18 38.96 -13.83
N LEU A 62 4.28 38.95 -12.87
CA LEU A 62 2.87 39.29 -13.02
C LEU A 62 2.75 40.84 -13.11
N LYS A 63 2.82 41.40 -14.32
CA LYS A 63 2.87 42.86 -14.56
C LYS A 63 1.52 43.44 -14.99
N GLU A 64 0.63 42.63 -15.54
CA GLU A 64 -0.67 43.06 -16.08
C GLU A 64 -1.82 42.52 -15.24
N ALA A 65 -2.88 43.30 -15.15
CA ALA A 65 -4.09 42.93 -14.40
C ALA A 65 -4.91 41.90 -15.22
N PHE A 66 -4.46 40.66 -15.33
CA PHE A 66 -5.05 39.57 -16.10
C PHE A 66 -6.52 39.29 -15.71
N TYR A 67 -6.90 39.66 -14.49
CA TYR A 67 -8.26 39.48 -13.94
C TYR A 67 -9.30 40.45 -14.49
N ARG A 68 -8.88 41.50 -15.23
CA ARG A 68 -9.83 42.46 -15.83
C ARG A 68 -10.61 41.82 -16.97
N THR A 69 -11.90 42.12 -17.06
CA THR A 69 -12.77 41.61 -18.16
C THR A 69 -12.31 42.06 -19.54
N SER A 70 -11.60 43.19 -19.64
CA SER A 70 -11.01 43.70 -20.89
C SER A 70 -9.66 43.09 -21.24
N PHE A 71 -9.08 42.23 -20.40
CA PHE A 71 -7.79 41.59 -20.63
C PHE A 71 -7.91 40.59 -21.79
N ASN A 72 -6.95 40.62 -22.69
CA ASN A 72 -6.91 39.71 -23.82
C ASN A 72 -6.13 38.45 -23.48
N THR A 73 -6.82 37.31 -23.34
CA THR A 73 -6.22 35.99 -23.05
C THR A 73 -5.75 35.22 -24.28
N LYS A 74 -5.62 35.89 -25.44
CA LYS A 74 -5.26 35.25 -26.72
C LYS A 74 -3.92 34.47 -26.62
N ASP A 75 -2.99 34.98 -25.85
CA ASP A 75 -1.65 34.41 -25.68
C ASP A 75 -1.55 33.46 -24.46
N PHE A 76 -2.67 33.19 -23.79
CA PHE A 76 -2.77 32.17 -22.74
C PHE A 76 -3.00 30.80 -23.36
N ASP A 77 -2.38 29.78 -22.79
CA ASP A 77 -2.62 28.39 -23.15
C ASP A 77 -3.98 27.89 -22.65
N ASP A 78 -4.34 26.69 -23.02
CA ASP A 78 -5.51 25.98 -22.50
C ASP A 78 -5.06 24.92 -21.45
N ILE A 79 -5.64 24.94 -20.26
CA ILE A 79 -5.42 23.94 -19.22
C ILE A 79 -6.74 23.32 -18.75
N THR A 80 -6.73 22.03 -18.41
CA THR A 80 -7.90 21.35 -17.84
C THR A 80 -7.98 21.59 -16.34
N VAL A 81 -9.17 21.99 -15.84
CA VAL A 81 -9.51 22.07 -14.42
C VAL A 81 -10.65 21.06 -14.14
N PRO A 82 -10.54 20.21 -13.13
CA PRO A 82 -9.43 20.09 -12.19
C PRO A 82 -8.16 19.49 -12.83
N GLY A 83 -7.00 19.90 -12.32
CA GLY A 83 -5.71 19.45 -12.79
C GLY A 83 -4.55 20.18 -12.13
N VAL A 84 -3.37 19.61 -12.23
CA VAL A 84 -2.12 20.21 -11.74
C VAL A 84 -1.25 20.62 -12.91
N TRP A 85 -0.58 21.78 -12.79
CA TRP A 85 0.16 22.34 -13.93
C TRP A 85 1.44 21.58 -14.26
N GLN A 86 2.03 20.83 -13.30
CA GLN A 86 3.21 20.01 -13.56
C GLN A 86 2.89 18.86 -14.53
N ILE A 87 1.73 18.24 -14.39
CA ILE A 87 1.25 17.22 -15.37
C ILE A 87 0.92 17.85 -16.72
N ALA A 88 0.50 19.12 -16.72
CA ALA A 88 0.24 19.86 -17.96
C ALA A 88 1.53 20.37 -18.65
N GLY A 89 2.70 20.11 -18.08
CA GLY A 89 4.01 20.45 -18.66
C GLY A 89 4.56 21.82 -18.25
N TYR A 90 4.03 22.40 -17.17
CA TYR A 90 4.55 23.64 -16.59
C TYR A 90 5.21 23.32 -15.24
N ASP A 91 6.46 23.81 -15.00
CA ASP A 91 7.22 23.45 -13.81
C ASP A 91 7.53 21.94 -13.76
N SER A 92 8.20 21.46 -12.71
CA SER A 92 8.53 20.04 -12.53
C SER A 92 7.87 19.50 -11.27
N PRO A 93 7.33 18.26 -11.31
CA PRO A 93 7.00 17.54 -10.08
C PRO A 93 8.23 17.41 -9.22
N GLN A 94 8.09 17.55 -7.90
CA GLN A 94 9.21 17.43 -6.96
C GLN A 94 8.84 16.44 -5.86
N TYR A 95 9.73 15.48 -5.60
CA TYR A 95 9.53 14.49 -4.54
C TYR A 95 10.59 14.64 -3.45
N THR A 96 10.16 14.99 -2.25
CA THR A 96 10.96 14.85 -1.02
C THR A 96 10.10 14.26 0.07
N ASN A 97 10.68 13.43 0.95
CA ASN A 97 9.99 12.85 2.10
C ASN A 97 9.99 13.86 3.28
N ILE A 98 11.12 14.04 3.96
CA ILE A 98 11.20 14.76 5.24
C ILE A 98 11.88 16.13 5.15
N ARG A 99 11.94 16.72 3.98
CA ARG A 99 12.71 17.96 3.74
C ARG A 99 11.89 18.96 2.96
N TYR A 100 11.81 20.20 3.50
CA TYR A 100 11.26 21.28 2.69
C TYR A 100 12.14 21.54 1.46
N PRO A 101 11.55 21.76 0.28
CA PRO A 101 12.30 22.14 -0.91
C PRO A 101 12.67 23.64 -0.92
N PHE A 102 12.57 24.31 0.22
CA PHE A 102 12.89 25.73 0.42
C PHE A 102 13.47 25.95 1.83
N PRO A 103 14.14 27.10 2.10
CA PRO A 103 14.72 27.40 3.42
C PRO A 103 13.64 27.47 4.51
N PHE A 104 13.94 26.92 5.69
CA PHE A 104 13.07 27.06 6.85
C PHE A 104 13.25 28.45 7.49
N ASP A 105 12.40 29.40 7.15
CA ASP A 105 12.41 30.78 7.64
C ASP A 105 10.98 31.36 7.73
N PRO A 106 10.02 30.66 8.40
CA PRO A 106 8.62 31.08 8.44
C PRO A 106 8.45 32.47 9.06
N PRO A 107 7.49 33.28 8.56
CA PRO A 107 6.52 32.98 7.51
C PRO A 107 7.06 33.22 6.08
N TYR A 108 8.34 33.55 5.93
CA TYR A 108 8.93 33.94 4.65
C TYR A 108 9.19 32.74 3.73
N LEU A 109 9.05 32.98 2.44
CA LEU A 109 9.20 32.03 1.36
C LEU A 109 10.32 32.48 0.39
N PRO A 110 10.77 31.64 -0.56
CA PRO A 110 11.59 32.11 -1.66
C PRO A 110 10.97 33.32 -2.36
N GLN A 111 11.76 34.33 -2.67
CA GLN A 111 11.23 35.55 -3.28
C GLN A 111 10.59 35.32 -4.65
N ASP A 112 11.16 34.40 -5.43
CA ASP A 112 10.61 33.98 -6.72
C ASP A 112 9.64 32.83 -6.55
N ILE A 113 8.39 33.14 -6.18
CA ILE A 113 7.33 32.16 -6.05
C ILE A 113 6.69 31.93 -7.42
N PRO A 114 6.74 30.70 -7.98
CA PRO A 114 6.01 30.38 -9.18
C PRO A 114 4.51 30.51 -8.99
N CYS A 115 3.78 30.93 -10.03
CA CYS A 115 2.36 31.08 -9.98
C CYS A 115 1.67 30.82 -11.31
N GLY A 116 0.39 30.41 -11.24
CA GLY A 116 -0.46 30.18 -12.39
C GLY A 116 -1.66 31.14 -12.41
N ALA A 117 -1.82 31.89 -13.51
CA ALA A 117 -2.99 32.73 -13.74
C ALA A 117 -4.01 31.97 -14.60
N TYR A 118 -5.19 31.74 -14.04
CA TYR A 118 -6.32 31.06 -14.69
C TYR A 118 -7.40 32.03 -15.04
N VAL A 119 -8.01 31.93 -16.22
CA VAL A 119 -9.15 32.75 -16.65
C VAL A 119 -10.17 31.88 -17.37
N ARG A 120 -11.44 31.99 -17.00
CA ARG A 120 -12.54 31.33 -17.66
C ARG A 120 -13.72 32.25 -17.88
N LYS A 121 -14.34 32.15 -19.05
CA LYS A 121 -15.66 32.74 -19.33
C LYS A 121 -16.72 31.66 -19.18
N PHE A 122 -17.83 31.99 -18.53
CA PHE A 122 -18.97 31.09 -18.36
C PHE A 122 -20.28 31.87 -18.42
N THR A 123 -21.36 31.16 -18.76
CA THR A 123 -22.70 31.76 -18.76
C THR A 123 -23.40 31.49 -17.43
N TYR A 124 -23.95 32.52 -16.86
CA TYR A 124 -24.82 32.44 -15.68
C TYR A 124 -26.22 32.92 -16.03
N HIS A 125 -27.23 32.21 -15.51
CA HIS A 125 -28.63 32.63 -15.62
C HIS A 125 -29.21 32.82 -14.22
N GLU A 126 -29.79 34.00 -14.00
CA GLU A 126 -30.43 34.31 -12.75
C GLU A 126 -31.54 33.29 -12.43
N ASN A 127 -31.68 32.96 -11.15
CA ASN A 127 -32.74 32.11 -10.64
C ASN A 127 -33.46 32.88 -9.52
N ILE A 128 -34.66 33.35 -9.79
CA ILE A 128 -35.46 34.16 -8.84
C ILE A 128 -35.78 33.40 -7.53
N ASP A 129 -35.84 32.05 -7.60
CA ASP A 129 -36.10 31.21 -6.45
C ASP A 129 -34.80 30.85 -5.68
N ALA A 130 -33.61 31.16 -6.27
CA ALA A 130 -32.32 30.94 -5.67
C ALA A 130 -31.34 32.06 -6.05
N PRO A 131 -31.55 33.27 -5.53
CA PRO A 131 -30.82 34.49 -5.94
C PRO A 131 -29.41 34.56 -5.34
N ARG A 132 -29.08 33.80 -4.28
CA ARG A 132 -27.75 33.79 -3.65
C ARG A 132 -26.87 32.78 -4.36
N ILE A 133 -25.66 33.18 -4.64
CA ILE A 133 -24.71 32.34 -5.38
C ILE A 133 -23.40 32.22 -4.63
N TYR A 134 -23.03 30.96 -4.35
CA TYR A 134 -21.79 30.64 -3.65
C TYR A 134 -20.82 29.92 -4.60
N LEU A 135 -19.63 30.50 -4.77
CA LEU A 135 -18.55 29.93 -5.56
C LEU A 135 -17.71 29.02 -4.65
N ASN A 136 -17.56 27.78 -5.06
CA ASN A 136 -16.83 26.76 -4.30
C ASN A 136 -15.59 26.30 -5.04
N PHE A 137 -14.48 26.17 -4.32
CA PHE A 137 -13.27 25.45 -4.71
C PHE A 137 -13.06 24.31 -3.71
N GLU A 138 -13.12 23.06 -4.17
CA GLU A 138 -12.96 21.89 -3.28
C GLU A 138 -11.48 21.58 -2.97
N GLY A 139 -10.53 22.13 -3.75
CA GLY A 139 -9.11 21.99 -3.50
C GLY A 139 -8.25 22.79 -4.47
N VAL A 140 -7.33 23.59 -3.92
CA VAL A 140 -6.38 24.40 -4.68
C VAL A 140 -5.04 24.44 -3.92
N ASP A 141 -3.96 24.05 -4.56
CA ASP A 141 -2.63 23.95 -3.96
C ASP A 141 -1.69 25.03 -4.55
N SER A 142 -1.03 25.86 -3.73
CA SER A 142 -0.99 25.94 -2.26
C SER A 142 -1.98 26.98 -1.69
N CYS A 143 -2.06 28.18 -2.28
CA CYS A 143 -2.98 29.24 -1.96
C CYS A 143 -3.44 29.98 -3.22
N PHE A 144 -4.53 30.72 -3.13
CA PHE A 144 -5.07 31.39 -4.31
C PHE A 144 -5.82 32.67 -4.02
N PHE A 145 -5.85 33.55 -5.03
CA PHE A 145 -6.64 34.75 -5.10
C PHE A 145 -7.71 34.62 -6.19
N VAL A 146 -8.90 35.13 -5.95
CA VAL A 146 -10.05 35.04 -6.86
C VAL A 146 -10.59 36.43 -7.22
N TRP A 147 -10.92 36.60 -8.50
CA TRP A 147 -11.66 37.77 -9.02
C TRP A 147 -12.83 37.28 -9.88
N LEU A 148 -13.99 37.96 -9.74
CA LEU A 148 -15.14 37.73 -10.58
C LEU A 148 -15.54 39.06 -11.26
N ASN A 149 -15.63 39.04 -12.58
CA ASN A 149 -15.90 40.22 -13.42
C ASN A 149 -14.96 41.42 -13.13
N GLY A 150 -13.67 41.08 -12.86
CA GLY A 150 -12.62 42.04 -12.58
C GLY A 150 -12.63 42.62 -11.16
N LYS A 151 -13.57 42.23 -10.31
CA LYS A 151 -13.64 42.60 -8.90
C LYS A 151 -12.97 41.57 -8.03
N TYR A 152 -12.19 42.00 -7.05
CA TYR A 152 -11.58 41.11 -6.07
C TYR A 152 -12.65 40.40 -5.23
N THR A 153 -12.63 39.09 -5.19
CA THR A 153 -13.57 38.25 -4.48
C THR A 153 -13.05 37.78 -3.15
N GLY A 154 -11.79 37.22 -3.12
CA GLY A 154 -11.20 36.78 -1.89
C GLY A 154 -9.89 36.02 -2.05
N TYR A 155 -9.37 35.50 -0.93
CA TYR A 155 -8.16 34.70 -0.78
C TYR A 155 -8.42 33.49 0.11
N SER A 156 -7.76 32.37 -0.18
CA SER A 156 -7.76 31.18 0.68
C SER A 156 -6.46 30.39 0.53
N GLN A 157 -6.06 29.72 1.61
CA GLN A 157 -5.03 28.69 1.63
C GLN A 157 -5.61 27.38 2.23
N VAL A 158 -4.79 26.39 2.53
CA VAL A 158 -5.14 25.01 2.92
C VAL A 158 -5.65 24.19 1.73
N PRO A 159 -4.74 23.44 1.06
CA PRO A 159 -5.02 22.83 -0.24
C PRO A 159 -6.25 21.91 -0.27
N HIS A 160 -6.48 21.12 0.77
CA HIS A 160 -7.54 20.12 0.81
C HIS A 160 -8.81 20.57 1.54
N ALA A 161 -8.88 21.87 1.91
CA ALA A 161 -10.10 22.49 2.45
C ALA A 161 -10.98 23.05 1.33
N THR A 162 -12.30 23.03 1.55
CA THR A 162 -13.23 23.70 0.64
C THR A 162 -13.31 25.19 0.97
N ALA A 163 -12.95 26.04 0.00
CA ALA A 163 -13.15 27.49 0.09
C ALA A 163 -14.45 27.89 -0.61
N GLU A 164 -15.36 28.54 0.12
CA GLU A 164 -16.65 29.02 -0.39
C GLU A 164 -16.71 30.54 -0.28
N PHE A 165 -17.18 31.23 -1.36
CA PHE A 165 -17.29 32.69 -1.43
C PHE A 165 -18.69 33.09 -1.85
N ASP A 166 -19.29 34.06 -1.18
CA ASP A 166 -20.55 34.69 -1.64
C ASP A 166 -20.25 35.64 -2.82
N VAL A 167 -20.67 35.23 -4.01
CA VAL A 167 -20.47 35.98 -5.25
C VAL A 167 -21.73 36.58 -5.82
N THR A 168 -22.80 36.64 -5.03
CA THR A 168 -24.11 37.12 -5.45
C THR A 168 -24.08 38.50 -6.11
N GLU A 169 -23.34 39.47 -5.52
CA GLU A 169 -23.25 40.84 -6.04
C GLU A 169 -22.20 41.03 -7.15
N PHE A 170 -21.46 39.97 -7.49
CA PHE A 170 -20.39 40.02 -8.49
C PHE A 170 -20.85 39.50 -9.84
N LEU A 171 -21.89 38.63 -9.87
CA LEU A 171 -22.41 38.00 -11.09
C LEU A 171 -23.35 38.89 -11.86
N GLU A 172 -23.36 38.73 -13.18
CA GLU A 172 -24.24 39.38 -14.13
C GLU A 172 -25.00 38.33 -14.94
N GLU A 173 -26.24 38.62 -15.36
CA GLU A 173 -26.98 37.78 -16.29
C GLU A 173 -26.21 37.65 -17.61
N GLY A 174 -25.97 36.42 -18.09
CA GLY A 174 -25.23 36.16 -19.31
C GLY A 174 -23.75 35.80 -19.06
N GLU A 175 -22.86 36.37 -19.86
CA GLU A 175 -21.42 36.04 -19.83
C GLU A 175 -20.73 36.67 -18.61
N ASN A 176 -20.02 35.85 -17.84
CA ASN A 176 -19.19 36.24 -16.69
C ASN A 176 -17.75 35.76 -16.88
N THR A 177 -16.81 36.42 -16.24
CA THR A 177 -15.40 36.08 -16.27
C THR A 177 -14.89 35.84 -14.86
N ILE A 178 -14.42 34.61 -14.57
CA ILE A 178 -13.68 34.27 -13.35
C ILE A 178 -12.21 34.28 -13.65
N ALA A 179 -11.39 34.84 -12.77
CA ALA A 179 -9.95 34.81 -12.79
C ALA A 179 -9.41 34.34 -11.46
N VAL A 180 -8.41 33.45 -11.47
CA VAL A 180 -7.79 32.87 -10.28
C VAL A 180 -6.28 32.95 -10.43
N LEU A 181 -5.57 33.38 -9.38
CA LEU A 181 -4.12 33.30 -9.29
C LEU A 181 -3.76 32.27 -8.22
N VAL A 182 -3.13 31.19 -8.61
CA VAL A 182 -2.61 30.17 -7.70
C VAL A 182 -1.11 30.36 -7.51
N LEU A 183 -0.65 30.34 -6.26
CA LEU A 183 0.78 30.41 -5.92
C LEU A 183 1.29 29.03 -5.52
N LYS A 184 2.53 28.70 -5.93
CA LYS A 184 3.19 27.42 -5.60
C LYS A 184 3.41 27.25 -4.10
N TRP A 185 3.77 28.34 -3.41
CA TRP A 185 4.08 28.34 -1.98
C TRP A 185 3.30 29.42 -1.23
N CYS A 186 2.93 29.13 0.01
CA CYS A 186 2.47 30.09 1.00
C CYS A 186 3.04 29.72 2.38
N ASP A 187 2.85 30.58 3.38
CA ASP A 187 3.24 30.26 4.76
C ASP A 187 2.61 28.96 5.30
N GLY A 188 1.44 28.58 4.78
CA GLY A 188 0.82 27.30 5.00
C GLY A 188 1.64 26.10 4.52
N SER A 189 2.54 26.27 3.53
CA SER A 189 3.39 25.21 3.00
C SER A 189 4.37 24.63 4.03
N TYR A 190 4.62 25.33 5.15
CA TYR A 190 5.34 24.78 6.30
C TYR A 190 4.57 23.70 7.08
N LEU A 191 3.25 23.56 6.83
CA LEU A 191 2.38 22.52 7.37
C LEU A 191 1.96 21.48 6.30
N GLU A 192 2.58 21.52 5.12
CA GLU A 192 2.23 20.72 3.94
C GLU A 192 3.46 19.95 3.42
N ASP A 193 4.20 19.31 4.35
CA ASP A 193 5.45 18.59 4.07
C ASP A 193 5.21 17.07 3.88
N GLN A 194 4.03 16.68 3.39
CA GLN A 194 3.64 15.28 3.21
C GLN A 194 4.58 14.56 2.24
N ASP A 195 4.81 13.28 2.54
CA ASP A 195 5.60 12.34 1.73
C ASP A 195 4.87 11.98 0.43
N LYS A 196 4.86 12.91 -0.50
CA LYS A 196 4.24 12.77 -1.82
C LYS A 196 4.90 13.72 -2.84
N PHE A 197 4.62 13.52 -4.13
CA PHE A 197 4.96 14.52 -5.13
C PHE A 197 4.30 15.87 -4.81
N ARG A 198 5.09 16.95 -4.85
CA ARG A 198 4.58 18.32 -4.75
C ARG A 198 4.19 18.82 -6.14
N MET A 199 2.91 19.13 -6.27
CA MET A 199 2.31 19.65 -7.50
C MET A 199 1.32 20.75 -7.12
N ASN A 200 0.92 21.59 -8.07
CA ASN A 200 0.09 22.74 -7.77
C ASN A 200 -0.97 22.96 -8.84
N GLY A 201 -2.04 23.65 -8.47
CA GLY A 201 -3.14 24.00 -9.36
C GLY A 201 -4.51 23.89 -8.71
N ILE A 202 -5.54 24.05 -9.50
CA ILE A 202 -6.93 23.80 -9.09
C ILE A 202 -7.20 22.32 -9.32
N PHE A 203 -6.97 21.48 -8.31
CA PHE A 203 -6.91 20.03 -8.47
C PHE A 203 -8.19 19.28 -8.10
N ARG A 204 -9.19 19.99 -7.52
CA ARG A 204 -10.54 19.48 -7.29
C ARG A 204 -11.57 20.39 -7.93
N ASP A 205 -12.83 20.00 -7.85
CA ASP A 205 -13.92 20.65 -8.57
C ASP A 205 -14.13 22.12 -8.18
N VAL A 206 -14.53 22.91 -9.19
CA VAL A 206 -14.99 24.31 -9.04
C VAL A 206 -16.44 24.40 -9.50
N TYR A 207 -17.31 24.96 -8.66
CA TYR A 207 -18.73 25.06 -8.99
C TYR A 207 -19.43 26.23 -8.30
N LEU A 208 -20.60 26.59 -8.83
CA LEU A 208 -21.53 27.51 -8.20
C LEU A 208 -22.68 26.74 -7.54
N LEU A 209 -23.03 27.12 -6.32
CA LEU A 209 -24.26 26.72 -5.66
C LEU A 209 -25.27 27.88 -5.69
N LYS A 210 -26.47 27.64 -6.25
CA LYS A 210 -27.58 28.58 -6.28
C LYS A 210 -28.47 28.33 -5.06
N ARG A 211 -28.58 29.31 -4.18
CA ARG A 211 -29.27 29.16 -2.90
C ARG A 211 -30.45 30.15 -2.77
N PRO A 212 -31.53 29.71 -2.15
CA PRO A 212 -32.61 30.64 -1.81
C PRO A 212 -32.14 31.65 -0.75
N GLU A 213 -32.83 32.81 -0.64
CA GLU A 213 -32.51 33.74 0.44
C GLU A 213 -32.68 33.14 1.84
N ARG A 214 -33.61 32.19 1.96
CA ARG A 214 -33.89 31.45 3.19
C ARG A 214 -33.40 30.01 3.02
N ALA A 215 -32.12 29.82 3.27
CA ALA A 215 -31.44 28.55 3.08
C ALA A 215 -31.20 27.80 4.39
N ILE A 216 -31.06 26.48 4.27
CA ILE A 216 -30.48 25.65 5.31
C ILE A 216 -28.96 25.84 5.21
N TRP A 217 -28.38 26.63 6.13
CA TRP A 217 -26.95 26.92 6.06
C TRP A 217 -26.08 25.68 6.35
N ASP A 218 -26.39 25.04 7.47
CA ASP A 218 -25.62 23.88 7.94
C ASP A 218 -26.53 22.90 8.69
N TYR A 219 -26.11 21.66 8.80
CA TYR A 219 -26.74 20.68 9.68
C TYR A 219 -25.73 19.74 10.29
N HIS A 220 -26.06 19.22 11.49
CA HIS A 220 -25.24 18.25 12.19
C HIS A 220 -26.10 17.10 12.74
N ILE A 221 -25.72 15.88 12.37
CA ILE A 221 -26.41 14.65 12.75
C ILE A 221 -25.59 13.93 13.81
N THR A 222 -26.18 13.63 14.96
CA THR A 222 -25.57 12.78 15.98
C THR A 222 -26.45 11.58 16.25
N THR A 223 -25.86 10.41 16.46
CA THR A 223 -26.57 9.16 16.71
C THR A 223 -26.09 8.52 18.00
N GLN A 224 -27.02 7.99 18.78
CA GLN A 224 -26.76 7.20 19.97
C GLN A 224 -27.63 5.94 19.93
N ILE A 225 -27.09 4.81 20.35
CA ILE A 225 -27.83 3.54 20.38
C ILE A 225 -27.86 3.04 21.81
N LYS A 226 -29.06 2.81 22.30
CA LYS A 226 -29.30 2.26 23.65
C LYS A 226 -30.45 1.26 23.63
N GLU A 227 -30.23 0.08 24.20
CA GLU A 227 -31.30 -0.94 24.38
C GLU A 227 -32.10 -1.18 23.09
N ASN A 228 -31.47 -1.44 21.96
CA ASN A 228 -32.10 -1.69 20.68
C ASN A 228 -32.97 -0.51 20.14
N THR A 229 -32.63 0.72 20.51
CA THR A 229 -33.26 1.94 19.99
C THR A 229 -32.18 2.93 19.62
N ALA A 230 -32.22 3.41 18.38
CA ALA A 230 -31.37 4.52 17.94
C ALA A 230 -32.04 5.85 18.22
N LYS A 231 -31.33 6.75 18.85
CA LYS A 231 -31.67 8.13 19.04
C LYS A 231 -30.89 8.94 17.99
N VAL A 232 -31.60 9.58 17.08
CA VAL A 232 -31.03 10.45 16.05
C VAL A 232 -31.36 11.89 16.40
N LYS A 233 -30.35 12.71 16.66
CA LYS A 233 -30.54 14.15 16.89
C LYS A 233 -29.99 14.89 15.68
N LEU A 234 -30.78 15.78 15.15
CA LEU A 234 -30.47 16.68 14.04
C LEU A 234 -30.51 18.11 14.53
N ASN A 235 -29.43 18.85 14.36
CA ASN A 235 -29.36 20.29 14.54
C ASN A 235 -29.23 20.94 13.16
N VAL A 236 -29.99 21.98 12.88
CA VAL A 236 -29.97 22.73 11.61
C VAL A 236 -29.71 24.20 11.92
N THR A 237 -28.76 24.79 11.17
CA THR A 237 -28.48 26.22 11.21
C THR A 237 -29.12 26.89 10.00
N PHE A 238 -29.75 28.02 10.19
CA PHE A 238 -30.45 28.76 9.16
C PHE A 238 -29.87 30.17 8.99
N ASP A 239 -29.91 30.68 7.78
CA ASP A 239 -29.77 32.14 7.56
C ASP A 239 -30.95 32.88 8.14
N PHE A 240 -32.17 32.34 7.94
CA PHE A 240 -33.43 32.80 8.53
C PHE A 240 -34.26 31.61 8.97
N SER A 241 -34.93 31.69 10.11
CA SER A 241 -35.78 30.60 10.59
C SER A 241 -36.88 30.25 9.58
N ILE A 242 -36.94 28.98 9.21
CA ILE A 242 -37.92 28.38 8.28
C ILE A 242 -38.35 27.01 8.80
N PRO A 243 -39.60 26.61 8.61
CA PRO A 243 -39.98 25.23 8.88
C PRO A 243 -39.25 24.25 7.92
N VAL A 244 -38.57 23.26 8.47
CA VAL A 244 -37.93 22.19 7.70
C VAL A 244 -38.57 20.85 8.04
N SER A 245 -39.20 20.21 7.05
CA SER A 245 -39.66 18.84 7.15
C SER A 245 -38.46 17.88 7.11
N VAL A 246 -38.41 16.97 8.05
CA VAL A 246 -37.40 15.93 8.14
C VAL A 246 -38.05 14.58 7.89
N ILE A 247 -37.53 13.81 6.95
CA ILE A 247 -38.01 12.46 6.64
C ILE A 247 -36.79 11.51 6.64
N ILE A 248 -36.88 10.42 7.39
CA ILE A 248 -35.90 9.36 7.40
C ILE A 248 -36.55 8.09 6.83
N GLU A 249 -35.99 7.55 5.76
CA GLU A 249 -36.48 6.36 5.07
C GLU A 249 -35.46 5.22 5.15
N ASP A 250 -35.95 4.00 5.24
CA ASP A 250 -35.11 2.80 5.13
C ASP A 250 -34.78 2.47 3.66
N GLN A 251 -33.99 1.42 3.41
CA GLN A 251 -33.62 0.98 2.05
C GLN A 251 -34.84 0.51 1.22
N ALA A 252 -35.93 0.11 1.87
CA ALA A 252 -37.19 -0.22 1.20
C ALA A 252 -38.07 1.03 0.93
N ARG A 253 -37.57 2.24 1.25
CA ARG A 253 -38.27 3.54 1.18
C ARG A 253 -39.46 3.66 2.13
N ALA A 254 -39.51 2.83 3.19
CA ALA A 254 -40.47 3.00 4.25
C ALA A 254 -40.02 4.13 5.19
N VAL A 255 -40.93 5.03 5.52
CA VAL A 255 -40.66 6.14 6.46
C VAL A 255 -40.54 5.58 7.87
N VAL A 256 -39.34 5.67 8.46
CA VAL A 256 -39.02 5.21 9.82
C VAL A 256 -39.09 6.33 10.86
N ALA A 257 -38.91 7.57 10.43
CA ALA A 257 -39.13 8.75 11.27
C ALA A 257 -39.49 9.98 10.41
N THR A 258 -40.33 10.87 10.95
CA THR A 258 -40.66 12.14 10.31
C THR A 258 -40.99 13.18 11.36
N GLY A 259 -40.77 14.46 11.05
CA GLY A 259 -41.03 15.59 11.93
C GLY A 259 -40.74 16.92 11.25
N THR A 260 -40.92 18.01 11.97
CA THR A 260 -40.64 19.36 11.48
C THR A 260 -39.77 20.10 12.49
N ILE A 261 -38.68 20.67 12.01
CA ILE A 261 -37.82 21.60 12.77
C ILE A 261 -38.42 22.98 12.59
N SER A 262 -38.52 23.70 13.68
CA SER A 262 -38.95 25.09 13.75
C SER A 262 -37.85 25.97 14.35
N ASP A 263 -38.20 27.07 14.98
CA ASP A 263 -37.28 28.15 15.41
C ASP A 263 -36.14 27.70 16.35
N ASP A 264 -36.27 26.55 17.04
CA ASP A 264 -35.21 26.01 17.90
C ASP A 264 -34.08 25.31 17.14
N GLY A 265 -34.23 25.09 15.84
CA GLY A 265 -33.22 24.51 14.96
C GLY A 265 -32.87 23.05 15.26
N SER A 266 -33.64 22.37 16.12
CA SER A 266 -33.30 20.98 16.50
C SER A 266 -34.51 20.04 16.54
N ILE A 267 -34.26 18.76 16.25
CA ILE A 267 -35.23 17.68 16.39
C ILE A 267 -34.54 16.38 16.82
N GLU A 268 -35.26 15.54 17.54
CA GLU A 268 -34.79 14.24 17.98
C GLU A 268 -35.80 13.13 17.60
N PHE A 269 -35.28 12.05 17.02
CA PHE A 269 -36.05 10.87 16.64
C PHE A 269 -35.60 9.65 17.43
N LYS A 270 -36.55 8.72 17.65
CA LYS A 270 -36.27 7.40 18.17
C LYS A 270 -36.64 6.37 17.11
N ILE A 271 -35.67 5.58 16.66
CA ILE A 271 -35.87 4.50 15.70
C ILE A 271 -35.73 3.18 16.47
N PRO A 272 -36.83 2.45 16.71
CA PRO A 272 -36.78 1.14 17.37
C PRO A 272 -36.27 0.06 16.42
N ASN A 273 -35.52 -0.91 16.95
CA ASN A 273 -34.93 -2.03 16.22
C ASN A 273 -34.16 -1.58 14.97
N PRO A 274 -33.20 -0.66 15.08
CA PRO A 274 -32.48 -0.12 13.93
C PRO A 274 -31.59 -1.18 13.29
N THR A 275 -31.48 -1.16 11.96
CA THR A 275 -30.41 -1.87 11.26
C THR A 275 -29.15 -1.04 11.33
N LEU A 276 -28.09 -1.62 11.92
CA LEU A 276 -26.83 -0.90 12.15
C LEU A 276 -25.90 -1.02 10.95
N TRP A 277 -25.18 0.06 10.66
CA TRP A 277 -24.13 0.08 9.66
C TRP A 277 -22.85 -0.59 10.19
N ASN A 278 -22.21 -1.42 9.37
CA ASN A 278 -20.89 -1.95 9.62
C ASN A 278 -20.17 -2.27 8.29
N THR A 279 -18.91 -2.67 8.35
CA THR A 279 -18.07 -2.90 7.16
C THR A 279 -18.46 -4.15 6.35
N GLU A 280 -19.20 -5.08 6.95
CA GLU A 280 -19.71 -6.32 6.32
C GLU A 280 -21.12 -6.09 5.75
N HIS A 281 -21.91 -5.20 6.42
CA HIS A 281 -23.26 -4.79 6.02
C HIS A 281 -23.42 -3.27 6.13
N PRO A 282 -23.04 -2.50 5.11
CA PRO A 282 -23.12 -1.03 5.13
C PRO A 282 -24.57 -0.56 4.88
N TYR A 283 -25.41 -0.68 5.91
CA TYR A 283 -26.81 -0.27 5.83
C TYR A 283 -26.97 1.22 6.05
N LEU A 284 -27.57 1.92 5.07
CA LEU A 284 -27.82 3.35 5.11
C LEU A 284 -29.31 3.65 5.07
N TYR A 285 -29.73 4.64 5.85
CA TYR A 285 -31.03 5.30 5.74
C TYR A 285 -30.89 6.57 4.89
N THR A 286 -31.95 6.95 4.21
CA THR A 286 -32.01 8.20 3.46
C THR A 286 -32.62 9.30 4.32
N LEU A 287 -31.88 10.39 4.53
CA LEU A 287 -32.36 11.62 5.13
C LEU A 287 -32.83 12.56 4.04
N THR A 288 -34.02 13.14 4.22
CA THR A 288 -34.51 14.27 3.41
C THR A 288 -34.84 15.45 4.34
N LEU A 289 -34.17 16.60 4.10
CA LEU A 289 -34.48 17.87 4.69
C LEU A 289 -35.19 18.71 3.64
N GLN A 290 -36.45 19.12 3.89
CA GLN A 290 -37.24 19.82 2.92
C GLN A 290 -37.86 21.10 3.55
N SER A 291 -37.51 22.22 2.98
CA SER A 291 -38.17 23.52 3.22
C SER A 291 -39.12 23.88 2.06
N SER A 292 -39.77 25.04 2.14
CA SER A 292 -40.52 25.57 1.01
C SER A 292 -39.62 26.09 -0.14
N TYR A 293 -38.30 26.12 0.06
CA TYR A 293 -37.35 26.79 -0.83
C TYR A 293 -36.31 25.84 -1.43
N GLU A 294 -35.93 24.78 -0.68
CA GLU A 294 -34.92 23.80 -1.10
C GLU A 294 -35.10 22.45 -0.42
N THR A 295 -34.51 21.45 -1.00
CA THR A 295 -34.45 20.08 -0.48
C THR A 295 -32.99 19.61 -0.46
N ILE A 296 -32.58 18.98 0.66
CA ILE A 296 -31.30 18.31 0.82
C ILE A 296 -31.56 16.82 1.03
N VAL A 297 -30.88 15.98 0.28
CA VAL A 297 -30.90 14.51 0.44
C VAL A 297 -29.51 14.05 0.85
N ASP A 298 -29.44 13.26 1.93
CA ASP A 298 -28.18 12.68 2.41
C ASP A 298 -28.42 11.27 2.97
N TYR A 299 -27.33 10.56 3.29
CA TYR A 299 -27.38 9.28 3.96
C TYR A 299 -27.12 9.41 5.46
N ILE A 300 -27.80 8.55 6.24
CA ILE A 300 -27.53 8.36 7.66
C ILE A 300 -27.16 6.91 7.90
N ALA A 301 -26.08 6.68 8.65
CA ALA A 301 -25.81 5.38 9.24
C ALA A 301 -26.06 5.40 10.75
N LEU A 302 -26.56 4.31 11.28
CA LEU A 302 -26.74 4.12 12.71
C LEU A 302 -25.63 3.19 13.21
N ARG A 303 -24.74 3.72 14.03
CA ARG A 303 -23.59 2.99 14.56
C ARG A 303 -23.07 3.60 15.86
N THR A 304 -22.30 2.82 16.60
CA THR A 304 -21.54 3.32 17.77
C THR A 304 -20.09 2.90 17.67
N ILE A 305 -19.18 3.72 18.22
CA ILE A 305 -17.79 3.33 18.49
C ILE A 305 -17.43 3.81 19.90
N GLU A 306 -16.78 2.95 20.66
CA GLU A 306 -16.39 3.25 22.03
C GLU A 306 -15.18 2.41 22.47
N ILE A 307 -14.49 2.88 23.51
CA ILE A 307 -13.43 2.12 24.16
C ILE A 307 -13.98 1.61 25.50
N ARG A 308 -13.90 0.29 25.74
CA ARG A 308 -14.18 -0.36 27.00
C ARG A 308 -12.98 -1.22 27.40
N ASP A 309 -12.49 -1.06 28.61
CA ASP A 309 -11.35 -1.83 29.13
C ASP A 309 -10.14 -1.84 28.18
N LYS A 310 -9.85 -0.68 27.56
CA LYS A 310 -8.74 -0.48 26.59
C LYS A 310 -8.90 -1.25 25.28
N VAL A 311 -10.12 -1.67 24.92
CA VAL A 311 -10.47 -2.37 23.67
C VAL A 311 -11.49 -1.54 22.91
N ILE A 312 -11.33 -1.45 21.58
CA ILE A 312 -12.30 -0.77 20.71
C ILE A 312 -13.49 -1.70 20.42
N TYR A 313 -14.69 -1.14 20.63
CA TYR A 313 -15.95 -1.78 20.29
C TYR A 313 -16.69 -0.94 19.26
N PHE A 314 -17.17 -1.61 18.21
CA PHE A 314 -18.05 -1.01 17.21
C PHE A 314 -19.39 -1.77 17.22
N ASN A 315 -20.50 -1.05 17.41
CA ASN A 315 -21.82 -1.64 17.61
C ASN A 315 -21.85 -2.72 18.71
N GLY A 316 -21.03 -2.56 19.73
CA GLY A 316 -20.90 -3.50 20.84
C GLY A 316 -20.07 -4.76 20.56
N GLN A 317 -19.50 -4.91 19.36
CA GLN A 317 -18.58 -5.98 19.00
C GLN A 317 -17.13 -5.48 19.04
N LYS A 318 -16.19 -6.32 19.48
CA LYS A 318 -14.75 -6.03 19.31
C LYS A 318 -14.43 -5.97 17.83
N ILE A 319 -13.55 -5.07 17.44
CA ILE A 319 -13.10 -4.96 16.05
C ILE A 319 -11.58 -4.90 15.94
N LYS A 320 -11.08 -5.23 14.75
CA LYS A 320 -9.69 -4.99 14.35
C LYS A 320 -9.66 -4.22 13.02
N PHE A 321 -8.89 -3.14 12.98
CA PHE A 321 -8.62 -2.43 11.72
C PHE A 321 -7.71 -3.29 10.83
N ARG A 322 -8.21 -3.63 9.65
CA ARG A 322 -7.46 -4.25 8.55
C ARG A 322 -7.33 -3.16 7.50
N GLY A 323 -6.38 -2.27 7.75
CA GLY A 323 -6.32 -0.97 7.08
C GLY A 323 -5.16 -0.79 6.13
N VAL A 324 -5.27 0.27 5.33
CA VAL A 324 -4.23 0.77 4.46
C VAL A 324 -4.23 2.30 4.48
N ASN A 325 -3.04 2.90 4.41
CA ASN A 325 -2.85 4.32 4.16
C ASN A 325 -3.09 4.62 2.69
N ARG A 326 -3.73 5.74 2.36
CA ARG A 326 -4.03 6.08 0.98
C ARG A 326 -3.81 7.56 0.72
N HIS A 327 -2.85 7.86 -0.15
CA HIS A 327 -2.72 9.15 -0.82
C HIS A 327 -3.63 9.26 -2.05
N ASP A 328 -4.04 10.49 -2.39
CA ASP A 328 -4.58 10.78 -3.73
C ASP A 328 -3.42 10.77 -4.73
N SER A 329 -3.34 9.77 -5.59
CA SER A 329 -2.30 9.63 -6.61
C SER A 329 -2.81 8.89 -7.83
N ASP A 330 -2.43 9.37 -9.01
CA ASP A 330 -2.69 8.74 -10.30
C ASP A 330 -1.53 9.05 -11.25
N PRO A 331 -1.02 8.08 -12.03
CA PRO A 331 0.17 8.28 -12.86
C PRO A 331 -0.04 9.24 -14.03
N GLU A 332 -1.27 9.50 -14.46
CA GLU A 332 -1.59 10.37 -15.59
C GLU A 332 -2.10 11.75 -15.16
N THR A 333 -2.66 11.87 -13.95
CA THR A 333 -3.31 13.09 -13.47
C THR A 333 -2.70 13.66 -12.17
N GLY A 334 -1.62 13.05 -11.66
CA GLY A 334 -0.99 13.45 -10.41
C GLY A 334 -1.92 13.18 -9.22
N PHE A 335 -2.12 14.17 -8.33
CA PHE A 335 -3.05 14.00 -7.22
C PHE A 335 -4.49 14.47 -7.52
N THR A 336 -4.79 14.77 -8.78
CA THR A 336 -6.19 14.97 -9.24
C THR A 336 -6.82 13.61 -9.50
N VAL A 337 -7.70 13.16 -8.60
CA VAL A 337 -8.35 11.85 -8.71
C VAL A 337 -9.85 11.97 -8.95
N SER A 338 -10.36 11.18 -9.87
CA SER A 338 -11.77 11.15 -10.25
C SER A 338 -12.58 10.10 -9.48
N VAL A 339 -13.90 10.23 -9.46
CA VAL A 339 -14.81 9.23 -8.90
C VAL A 339 -14.56 7.81 -9.41
N PRO A 340 -14.36 7.55 -10.74
CA PRO A 340 -14.01 6.21 -11.21
C PRO A 340 -12.69 5.65 -10.67
N GLN A 341 -11.65 6.49 -10.52
CA GLN A 341 -10.36 6.06 -9.94
C GLN A 341 -10.51 5.68 -8.47
N ILE A 342 -11.18 6.50 -7.66
CA ILE A 342 -11.49 6.19 -6.26
C ILE A 342 -12.28 4.89 -6.15
N LYS A 343 -13.30 4.71 -6.99
CA LYS A 343 -14.13 3.50 -7.01
C LYS A 343 -13.32 2.24 -7.37
N LYS A 344 -12.31 2.37 -8.25
CA LYS A 344 -11.36 1.31 -8.56
C LYS A 344 -10.53 0.92 -7.33
N ASP A 345 -9.99 1.91 -6.60
CA ASP A 345 -9.23 1.70 -5.37
C ASP A 345 -10.09 0.96 -4.33
N LEU A 346 -11.27 1.46 -4.01
CA LEU A 346 -12.18 0.86 -3.03
C LEU A 346 -12.58 -0.57 -3.43
N SER A 347 -12.80 -0.82 -4.72
CA SER A 347 -13.11 -2.16 -5.23
C SER A 347 -11.96 -3.13 -5.02
N LEU A 348 -10.73 -2.73 -5.33
CA LEU A 348 -9.53 -3.55 -5.12
C LEU A 348 -9.29 -3.80 -3.62
N MET A 349 -9.46 -2.79 -2.78
CA MET A 349 -9.33 -2.94 -1.33
C MET A 349 -10.30 -4.00 -0.79
N LYS A 350 -11.58 -3.97 -1.19
CA LYS A 350 -12.56 -5.02 -0.81
C LYS A 350 -12.17 -6.41 -1.32
N GLN A 351 -11.61 -6.51 -2.53
CA GLN A 351 -11.13 -7.77 -3.09
C GLN A 351 -9.96 -8.38 -2.31
N HIS A 352 -9.27 -7.56 -1.50
CA HIS A 352 -8.10 -7.94 -0.73
C HIS A 352 -8.31 -7.88 0.80
N ASN A 353 -9.58 -7.93 1.26
CA ASN A 353 -10.00 -8.05 2.66
C ASN A 353 -9.74 -6.82 3.55
N PHE A 354 -9.51 -5.64 2.97
CA PHE A 354 -9.46 -4.40 3.75
C PHE A 354 -10.83 -4.01 4.28
N ASN A 355 -10.89 -3.51 5.51
CA ASN A 355 -12.10 -2.95 6.12
C ASN A 355 -11.97 -1.46 6.47
N SER A 356 -10.75 -0.88 6.40
CA SER A 356 -10.48 0.48 6.86
C SER A 356 -9.42 1.19 6.03
N ILE A 357 -9.49 2.53 6.03
CA ILE A 357 -8.58 3.41 5.28
C ILE A 357 -8.19 4.57 6.20
N ARG A 358 -6.90 4.96 6.21
CA ARG A 358 -6.46 6.25 6.71
C ARG A 358 -6.23 7.18 5.53
N SER A 359 -6.86 8.36 5.55
CA SER A 359 -6.66 9.39 4.52
C SER A 359 -5.35 10.12 4.76
N SER A 360 -4.25 9.47 4.49
CA SER A 360 -2.90 10.02 4.67
C SER A 360 -2.59 11.05 3.60
N HIS A 361 -2.17 12.29 3.93
CA HIS A 361 -2.18 12.92 5.25
C HIS A 361 -3.01 14.21 5.17
N TYR A 362 -4.24 14.10 4.67
CA TYR A 362 -5.15 15.23 4.41
C TYR A 362 -6.59 14.76 4.16
N PRO A 363 -7.58 15.64 4.29
CA PRO A 363 -8.95 15.32 3.94
C PRO A 363 -9.11 15.04 2.43
N ASN A 364 -9.71 13.91 2.10
CA ASN A 364 -10.03 13.55 0.71
C ASN A 364 -11.19 14.37 0.18
N ALA A 365 -11.50 14.24 -1.12
CA ALA A 365 -12.68 14.88 -1.71
C ALA A 365 -13.95 14.41 -1.00
N PRO A 366 -14.97 15.29 -0.83
CA PRO A 366 -16.18 14.96 -0.05
C PRO A 366 -16.89 13.68 -0.49
N TYR A 367 -16.92 13.41 -1.78
CA TYR A 367 -17.55 12.19 -2.33
C TYR A 367 -16.78 10.89 -2.00
N PHE A 368 -15.50 10.95 -1.62
CA PHE A 368 -14.77 9.79 -1.13
C PHE A 368 -15.44 9.20 0.12
N TYR A 369 -15.80 10.04 1.08
CA TYR A 369 -16.45 9.61 2.32
C TYR A 369 -17.87 9.11 2.08
N GLN A 370 -18.62 9.70 1.14
CA GLN A 370 -19.92 9.18 0.73
C GLN A 370 -19.78 7.75 0.15
N MET A 371 -18.73 7.50 -0.64
CA MET A 371 -18.43 6.14 -1.13
C MET A 371 -18.01 5.19 -0.02
N CYS A 372 -17.24 5.65 0.96
CA CYS A 372 -16.86 4.83 2.12
C CYS A 372 -18.08 4.48 2.98
N ASP A 373 -19.04 5.42 3.18
CA ASP A 373 -20.33 5.14 3.81
C ASP A 373 -21.10 4.03 3.06
N LEU A 374 -21.15 4.14 1.72
CA LEU A 374 -21.91 3.24 0.85
C LEU A 374 -21.28 1.84 0.75
N TYR A 375 -19.95 1.76 0.71
CA TYR A 375 -19.23 0.52 0.46
C TYR A 375 -18.69 -0.15 1.72
N GLY A 376 -18.90 0.46 2.89
CA GLY A 376 -18.58 -0.14 4.18
C GLY A 376 -17.09 -0.11 4.52
N PHE A 377 -16.43 1.04 4.45
CA PHE A 377 -15.09 1.24 5.00
C PHE A 377 -15.14 2.10 6.24
N MET A 378 -14.46 1.70 7.31
CA MET A 378 -14.14 2.60 8.41
C MET A 378 -13.00 3.53 7.97
N VAL A 379 -13.10 4.83 8.31
CA VAL A 379 -12.09 5.82 7.94
C VAL A 379 -11.50 6.48 9.18
N ILE A 380 -10.16 6.57 9.21
CA ILE A 380 -9.45 7.56 10.00
C ILE A 380 -9.24 8.76 9.08
N GLU A 381 -9.93 9.86 9.32
CA GLU A 381 -9.73 11.08 8.57
C GLU A 381 -8.67 11.94 9.25
N GLU A 382 -7.72 12.44 8.44
CA GLU A 382 -6.57 13.18 8.92
C GLU A 382 -6.58 14.64 8.46
N ALA A 383 -6.20 15.53 9.38
CA ALA A 383 -6.07 16.94 9.08
C ALA A 383 -4.87 17.21 8.17
N ASP A 384 -4.98 18.21 7.30
CA ASP A 384 -3.94 18.61 6.35
C ASP A 384 -2.75 19.29 7.05
N ILE A 385 -2.04 18.52 7.88
CA ILE A 385 -0.93 18.99 8.72
C ILE A 385 0.19 17.97 8.69
N GLU A 386 1.31 18.38 8.10
CA GLU A 386 2.60 17.72 8.24
C GLU A 386 3.73 18.74 8.27
N ALA A 387 4.57 18.69 9.32
CA ALA A 387 5.70 19.57 9.53
C ALA A 387 6.93 18.77 9.95
N HIS A 388 7.41 17.90 9.07
CA HIS A 388 8.52 16.99 9.36
C HIS A 388 9.88 17.71 9.22
N GLY A 389 10.01 18.64 8.30
CA GLY A 389 11.27 19.31 7.99
C GLY A 389 12.02 19.95 9.17
N PRO A 390 11.38 20.49 10.23
CA PRO A 390 12.10 20.97 11.40
C PRO A 390 12.95 19.91 12.13
N TYR A 391 12.63 18.62 11.98
CA TYR A 391 13.45 17.51 12.45
C TYR A 391 14.84 17.50 11.80
N MET A 392 14.95 17.93 10.54
CA MET A 392 16.18 17.94 9.73
C MET A 392 17.02 19.21 9.87
N LEU A 393 16.57 20.21 10.63
CA LEU A 393 17.29 21.47 10.79
C LEU A 393 18.69 21.26 11.38
N TYR A 394 19.68 22.01 10.85
CA TYR A 394 21.07 21.93 11.30
C TYR A 394 21.22 22.18 12.80
N ARG A 395 22.00 21.35 13.48
CA ARG A 395 22.33 21.42 14.91
C ARG A 395 23.80 21.17 15.13
N LYS A 396 24.40 21.88 16.11
CA LYS A 396 25.80 21.64 16.51
C LYS A 396 25.95 20.27 17.17
N GLU A 397 25.00 19.90 18.04
CA GLU A 397 24.92 18.60 18.71
C GLU A 397 23.69 17.88 18.21
N ASP A 398 23.91 16.85 17.39
CA ASP A 398 22.86 16.09 16.72
C ASP A 398 22.52 14.83 17.51
N THR A 399 21.77 15.01 18.61
CA THR A 399 21.21 13.94 19.43
C THR A 399 19.70 13.89 19.27
N ASP A 400 19.07 12.72 19.53
CA ASP A 400 17.60 12.58 19.45
C ASP A 400 16.88 13.58 20.37
N TYR A 401 17.41 13.83 21.58
CA TYR A 401 16.87 14.86 22.47
C TYR A 401 16.83 16.23 21.79
N ASN A 402 17.94 16.65 21.16
CA ASN A 402 18.02 17.96 20.47
C ASN A 402 17.18 17.99 19.18
N ARG A 403 17.03 16.85 18.49
CA ARG A 403 16.17 16.72 17.31
C ARG A 403 14.71 16.91 17.69
N PHE A 404 14.22 16.14 18.69
CA PHE A 404 12.83 16.24 19.15
C PHE A 404 12.51 17.60 19.74
N LYS A 405 13.41 18.15 20.55
CA LYS A 405 13.26 19.51 21.11
C LYS A 405 13.13 20.55 20.01
N ARG A 406 14.01 20.53 19.02
CA ARG A 406 13.99 21.47 17.89
C ARG A 406 12.75 21.32 17.03
N TRP A 407 12.35 20.09 16.74
CA TRP A 407 11.14 19.78 15.98
C TRP A 407 9.89 20.34 16.70
N ASN A 408 9.78 20.08 17.96
CA ASN A 408 8.69 20.55 18.80
C ASN A 408 8.60 22.09 18.89
N GLU A 409 9.72 22.77 19.22
CA GLU A 409 9.74 24.23 19.48
C GLU A 409 9.46 25.08 18.23
N LYS A 410 9.55 24.55 17.01
CA LYS A 410 9.49 25.35 15.78
C LYS A 410 8.08 25.61 15.27
N ILE A 411 7.19 24.65 15.45
CA ILE A 411 5.79 24.74 14.95
C ILE A 411 4.82 24.24 16.01
N ALA A 412 5.00 23.01 16.50
CA ALA A 412 4.02 22.35 17.37
C ALA A 412 3.77 23.10 18.68
N ASP A 413 4.80 23.68 19.28
CA ASP A 413 4.79 24.38 20.58
C ASP A 413 4.99 25.91 20.47
N ASP A 414 5.03 26.45 19.24
CA ASP A 414 5.07 27.89 19.01
C ASP A 414 3.66 28.43 18.80
N PRO A 415 3.14 29.30 19.70
CA PRO A 415 1.76 29.80 19.65
C PRO A 415 1.41 30.58 18.37
N ILE A 416 2.40 31.02 17.58
CA ILE A 416 2.11 31.75 16.32
C ILE A 416 1.40 30.88 15.28
N TRP A 417 1.55 29.55 15.39
CA TRP A 417 0.93 28.56 14.52
C TRP A 417 -0.43 28.06 15.00
N GLU A 418 -0.91 28.56 16.16
CA GLU A 418 -2.16 28.06 16.76
C GLU A 418 -3.35 28.14 15.81
N GLU A 419 -3.55 29.32 15.19
CA GLU A 419 -4.68 29.53 14.28
C GLU A 419 -4.55 28.66 13.04
N SER A 420 -3.36 28.54 12.43
CA SER A 420 -3.15 27.73 11.23
C SER A 420 -3.41 26.24 11.48
N ILE A 421 -2.99 25.70 12.63
CA ILE A 421 -3.21 24.29 13.00
C ILE A 421 -4.70 24.05 13.33
N LEU A 422 -5.30 24.96 14.10
CA LEU A 422 -6.70 24.82 14.50
C LEU A 422 -7.66 24.94 13.32
N ASP A 423 -7.40 25.87 12.39
CA ASP A 423 -8.18 26.07 11.17
C ASP A 423 -8.26 24.80 10.33
N ARG A 424 -7.13 24.14 10.07
CA ARG A 424 -7.05 22.89 9.30
C ARG A 424 -7.88 21.77 9.93
N VAL A 425 -7.80 21.61 11.25
CA VAL A 425 -8.60 20.64 11.99
C VAL A 425 -10.09 20.99 11.96
N GLN A 426 -10.43 22.29 12.06
CA GLN A 426 -11.81 22.73 12.00
C GLN A 426 -12.43 22.53 10.61
N HIS A 427 -11.71 22.84 9.54
CA HIS A 427 -12.15 22.59 8.16
C HIS A 427 -12.49 21.12 7.94
N MET A 428 -11.61 20.20 8.34
CA MET A 428 -11.82 18.76 8.27
C MET A 428 -13.11 18.35 9.01
N VAL A 429 -13.16 18.63 10.30
CA VAL A 429 -14.25 18.16 11.18
C VAL A 429 -15.59 18.79 10.81
N GLN A 430 -15.62 20.07 10.48
CA GLN A 430 -16.87 20.78 10.13
C GLN A 430 -17.42 20.29 8.79
N ARG A 431 -16.58 20.10 7.77
CA ARG A 431 -16.99 19.61 6.45
C ARG A 431 -17.58 18.20 6.52
N ASP A 432 -16.92 17.30 7.27
CA ASP A 432 -17.20 15.87 7.19
C ASP A 432 -17.91 15.29 8.44
N LYS A 433 -18.33 16.14 9.38
CA LYS A 433 -19.04 15.75 10.62
C LYS A 433 -20.24 14.83 10.41
N ASN A 434 -20.87 14.84 9.23
CA ASN A 434 -22.02 14.00 8.89
C ASN A 434 -21.64 12.70 8.14
N ARG A 435 -20.36 12.39 7.97
CA ARG A 435 -19.90 11.13 7.34
C ARG A 435 -19.73 10.05 8.41
N PHE A 436 -20.50 8.98 8.30
CA PHE A 436 -20.59 7.96 9.32
C PHE A 436 -19.45 6.93 9.23
N CYS A 437 -18.84 6.75 8.05
CA CYS A 437 -17.64 5.96 7.86
C CYS A 437 -16.45 6.46 8.71
N ILE A 438 -16.39 7.76 9.00
CA ILE A 438 -15.33 8.34 9.82
C ILE A 438 -15.55 7.91 11.27
N VAL A 439 -14.65 7.08 11.78
CA VAL A 439 -14.70 6.51 13.13
C VAL A 439 -13.72 7.21 14.08
N MET A 440 -12.74 7.91 13.50
CA MET A 440 -11.65 8.53 14.23
C MET A 440 -11.15 9.78 13.50
N TRP A 441 -10.87 10.84 14.27
CA TRP A 441 -10.19 12.06 13.83
C TRP A 441 -8.70 11.95 14.13
N SER A 442 -7.87 12.12 13.13
CA SER A 442 -6.43 12.25 13.24
C SER A 442 -6.03 13.72 13.10
N ILE A 443 -5.22 14.22 14.03
CA ILE A 443 -4.98 15.67 14.14
C ILE A 443 -3.80 16.12 13.24
N GLY A 444 -3.21 15.21 12.51
CA GLY A 444 -2.12 15.45 11.57
C GLY A 444 -1.13 14.30 11.58
N ASN A 445 -0.05 14.49 10.82
CA ASN A 445 1.05 13.57 10.65
C ASN A 445 2.38 14.24 11.01
N GLU A 446 3.34 13.50 11.51
CA GLU A 446 4.77 13.81 11.69
C GLU A 446 5.13 15.28 11.95
N SER A 447 4.51 15.89 12.97
CA SER A 447 4.67 17.32 13.29
C SER A 447 5.06 17.59 14.74
N ALA A 448 5.56 16.59 15.47
CA ALA A 448 5.84 16.62 16.91
C ALA A 448 4.59 16.96 17.75
N TYR A 449 4.69 17.23 19.05
CA TYR A 449 3.56 17.49 19.94
C TYR A 449 3.79 18.72 20.80
N GLY A 450 2.83 19.63 20.80
CA GLY A 450 2.94 20.87 21.54
C GLY A 450 1.59 21.50 21.89
N CYS A 451 1.62 22.70 22.42
CA CYS A 451 0.44 23.41 22.90
C CYS A 451 -0.63 23.62 21.81
N ASN A 452 -0.24 23.72 20.54
CA ASN A 452 -1.17 23.90 19.42
C ASN A 452 -2.01 22.66 19.18
N PHE A 453 -1.37 21.47 19.21
CA PHE A 453 -2.05 20.19 19.08
C PHE A 453 -2.94 19.87 20.29
N GLU A 454 -2.53 20.24 21.52
CA GLU A 454 -3.40 20.13 22.70
C GLU A 454 -4.70 20.93 22.53
N LYS A 455 -4.62 22.14 21.99
CA LYS A 455 -5.79 23.00 21.74
C LYS A 455 -6.69 22.41 20.66
N ALA A 456 -6.10 21.95 19.55
CA ALA A 456 -6.82 21.31 18.47
C ALA A 456 -7.57 20.05 18.95
N LEU A 457 -6.91 19.15 19.69
CA LEU A 457 -7.53 17.97 20.31
C LEU A 457 -8.67 18.34 21.27
N ARG A 458 -8.46 19.32 22.12
CA ARG A 458 -9.49 19.81 23.05
C ARG A 458 -10.71 20.35 22.32
N TRP A 459 -10.50 21.10 21.24
CA TRP A 459 -11.58 21.60 20.40
C TRP A 459 -12.32 20.45 19.73
N THR A 460 -11.63 19.50 19.14
CA THR A 460 -12.20 18.33 18.45
C THR A 460 -13.06 17.49 19.40
N LYS A 461 -12.56 17.13 20.57
CA LYS A 461 -13.33 16.35 21.57
C LYS A 461 -14.55 17.12 22.11
N LYS A 462 -14.46 18.44 22.24
CA LYS A 462 -15.59 19.27 22.65
C LYS A 462 -16.67 19.34 21.55
N PHE A 463 -16.25 19.40 20.28
CA PHE A 463 -17.15 19.50 19.14
C PHE A 463 -17.80 18.15 18.81
N ASP A 464 -16.99 17.09 18.75
CA ASP A 464 -17.41 15.72 18.46
C ASP A 464 -16.90 14.73 19.52
N PRO A 465 -17.64 14.54 20.62
CA PRO A 465 -17.28 13.60 21.68
C PRO A 465 -17.57 12.13 21.31
N TYR A 466 -18.17 11.85 20.14
CA TYR A 466 -18.66 10.53 19.73
C TYR A 466 -17.68 9.73 18.87
N ARG A 467 -16.70 10.43 18.24
CA ARG A 467 -15.62 9.80 17.50
C ARG A 467 -14.35 9.74 18.33
N LEU A 468 -13.50 8.77 18.01
CA LEU A 468 -12.19 8.65 18.64
C LEU A 468 -11.22 9.69 18.09
N THR A 469 -10.15 9.94 18.83
CA THR A 469 -9.07 10.84 18.43
C THR A 469 -7.73 10.16 18.57
N GLN A 470 -6.86 10.37 17.60
CA GLN A 470 -5.48 9.90 17.63
C GLN A 470 -4.51 10.94 17.08
N TYR A 471 -3.24 10.82 17.43
CA TYR A 471 -2.12 11.55 16.86
C TYR A 471 -0.82 10.81 17.21
N GLU A 472 -0.14 10.26 16.21
CA GLU A 472 1.03 9.40 16.42
C GLU A 472 2.25 10.17 16.91
N SER A 473 2.43 11.42 16.44
CA SER A 473 3.54 12.27 16.83
C SER A 473 3.49 12.77 18.28
N ALA A 474 2.46 12.44 19.04
CA ALA A 474 2.38 12.73 20.47
C ALA A 474 3.55 12.17 21.29
N ARG A 475 4.28 11.19 20.77
CA ARG A 475 5.53 10.67 21.37
C ARG A 475 6.73 11.60 21.19
N TYR A 476 6.76 12.41 20.14
CA TYR A 476 7.86 13.33 19.80
C TYR A 476 7.60 14.71 20.42
N ARG A 477 8.24 14.96 21.55
CA ARG A 477 7.96 16.13 22.38
C ARG A 477 9.22 16.72 22.98
N ASN A 478 9.10 17.93 23.48
CA ASN A 478 10.10 18.50 24.37
C ASN A 478 9.98 17.84 25.75
N TYR A 479 10.97 17.05 26.16
CA TYR A 479 10.97 16.33 27.44
C TYR A 479 11.07 17.24 28.66
N ASP A 480 11.40 18.52 28.49
CA ASP A 480 11.43 19.53 29.54
C ASP A 480 10.04 20.12 29.87
N VAL A 481 9.01 19.78 29.06
CA VAL A 481 7.63 20.28 29.18
C VAL A 481 6.66 19.15 29.48
N THR A 482 5.65 19.44 30.29
CA THR A 482 4.55 18.50 30.56
C THR A 482 3.36 18.86 29.68
N TYR A 483 2.87 17.89 28.90
CA TYR A 483 1.75 18.03 28.00
C TYR A 483 0.52 17.25 28.46
N ASP A 484 -0.67 17.69 27.99
CA ASP A 484 -1.95 17.03 28.25
C ASP A 484 -2.30 16.03 27.12
N TYR A 485 -2.36 14.74 27.44
CA TYR A 485 -2.74 13.65 26.54
C TYR A 485 -4.16 13.12 26.80
N SER A 486 -4.96 13.82 27.64
CA SER A 486 -6.30 13.35 28.03
C SER A 486 -7.29 13.28 26.89
N ASN A 487 -7.11 14.11 25.85
CA ASN A 487 -7.94 14.16 24.67
C ASN A 487 -7.49 13.22 23.53
N LEU A 488 -6.46 12.41 23.72
CA LEU A 488 -6.10 11.29 22.85
C LEU A 488 -6.74 10.02 23.38
N ASP A 489 -7.50 9.31 22.55
CA ASP A 489 -8.16 8.07 22.95
C ASP A 489 -7.25 6.85 22.80
N LEU A 490 -6.28 6.89 21.87
CA LEU A 490 -5.39 5.80 21.54
C LEU A 490 -3.92 6.16 21.76
N TYR A 491 -3.09 5.11 21.90
CA TYR A 491 -1.65 5.19 21.76
C TYR A 491 -1.28 4.71 20.34
N SER A 492 -0.83 5.62 19.53
CA SER A 492 -0.57 5.37 18.10
C SER A 492 0.92 5.34 17.81
N ARG A 493 1.36 4.46 16.94
CA ARG A 493 2.76 4.32 16.54
C ARG A 493 2.90 4.06 15.04
N MET A 494 4.02 4.54 14.50
CA MET A 494 4.53 4.17 13.19
C MET A 494 5.70 3.20 13.36
N TYR A 495 5.68 2.14 12.57
CA TYR A 495 6.78 1.17 12.40
C TYR A 495 7.45 0.70 13.71
N PRO A 496 6.74 0.44 14.81
CA PRO A 496 7.37 -0.08 16.02
C PRO A 496 7.86 -1.50 15.78
N ALA A 497 9.03 -1.84 16.32
CA ALA A 497 9.44 -3.24 16.40
C ALA A 497 8.47 -4.02 17.32
N MET A 498 8.35 -5.33 17.11
CA MET A 498 7.37 -6.14 17.86
C MET A 498 7.63 -6.15 19.37
N ASN A 499 8.89 -6.16 19.77
CA ASN A 499 9.27 -6.06 21.20
C ASN A 499 8.84 -4.72 21.83
N GLU A 500 8.91 -3.60 21.10
CA GLU A 500 8.43 -2.29 21.59
C GLU A 500 6.91 -2.30 21.83
N ILE A 501 6.16 -3.04 21.01
CA ILE A 501 4.72 -3.23 21.21
C ILE A 501 4.46 -4.06 22.45
N GLU A 502 5.17 -5.19 22.61
CA GLU A 502 5.04 -6.06 23.75
C GLU A 502 5.42 -5.34 25.05
N GLU A 503 6.51 -4.56 25.07
CA GLU A 503 6.90 -3.71 26.19
C GLU A 503 5.79 -2.73 26.60
N TYR A 504 5.20 -2.01 25.63
CA TYR A 504 4.08 -1.10 25.94
C TYR A 504 2.89 -1.84 26.56
N LEU A 505 2.53 -3.00 26.00
CA LEU A 505 1.40 -3.78 26.50
C LEU A 505 1.64 -4.35 27.91
N GLU A 506 2.89 -4.64 28.26
CA GLU A 506 3.28 -5.15 29.58
C GLU A 506 3.45 -4.03 30.63
N GLU A 507 4.10 -2.93 30.27
CA GLU A 507 4.49 -1.88 31.24
C GLU A 507 3.41 -0.81 31.44
N ASP A 508 2.84 -0.28 30.35
CA ASP A 508 1.84 0.79 30.39
C ASP A 508 0.46 0.27 30.00
N GLY A 509 0.25 -0.05 28.73
CA GLY A 509 -1.02 -0.53 28.21
C GLY A 509 -2.23 0.31 28.63
N SER A 510 -2.04 1.63 28.87
CA SER A 510 -3.08 2.52 29.41
C SER A 510 -4.18 2.83 28.41
N LYS A 511 -3.86 2.77 27.12
CA LYS A 511 -4.77 3.02 25.99
C LYS A 511 -4.70 1.88 24.98
N PRO A 512 -5.72 1.72 24.11
CA PRO A 512 -5.62 0.82 22.97
C PRO A 512 -4.43 1.21 22.07
N PHE A 513 -3.72 0.20 21.54
CA PHE A 513 -2.56 0.40 20.67
C PHE A 513 -2.97 0.36 19.20
N LEU A 514 -2.61 1.40 18.43
CA LEU A 514 -2.89 1.49 17.00
C LEU A 514 -1.60 1.60 16.19
N LEU A 515 -1.43 0.73 15.20
CA LEU A 515 -0.39 0.86 14.17
C LEU A 515 -0.92 1.76 13.05
N VAL A 516 -0.65 3.07 13.11
CA VAL A 516 -1.12 3.99 12.05
C VAL A 516 -0.34 3.76 10.76
N GLU A 517 0.91 3.28 10.87
CA GLU A 517 1.74 2.81 9.77
C GLU A 517 2.57 1.61 10.21
N TYR A 518 2.61 0.58 9.36
CA TYR A 518 3.42 -0.61 9.57
C TYR A 518 3.63 -1.36 8.25
N CYS A 519 4.58 -2.30 8.20
CA CYS A 519 4.84 -3.15 7.05
C CYS A 519 5.01 -2.33 5.76
N HIS A 520 6.00 -1.43 5.74
CA HIS A 520 6.31 -0.58 4.60
C HIS A 520 6.48 -1.41 3.32
N ALA A 521 5.63 -1.16 2.30
CA ALA A 521 5.45 -2.06 1.16
C ALA A 521 6.38 -1.77 -0.03
N MET A 522 7.48 -1.07 0.20
CA MET A 522 8.39 -0.63 -0.84
C MET A 522 9.00 -1.80 -1.63
N GLY A 523 8.87 -1.75 -2.96
CA GLY A 523 9.45 -2.74 -3.86
C GLY A 523 8.98 -4.17 -3.58
N ASN A 524 9.93 -5.10 -3.44
CA ASN A 524 9.64 -6.47 -3.01
C ASN A 524 9.39 -6.51 -1.49
N GLY A 525 8.16 -6.22 -1.07
CA GLY A 525 7.72 -6.16 0.32
C GLY A 525 6.20 -6.20 0.43
N PRO A 526 5.67 -6.17 1.67
CA PRO A 526 6.34 -6.46 2.94
C PRO A 526 6.43 -7.98 3.23
N GLY A 527 7.43 -8.39 4.02
CA GLY A 527 7.67 -9.79 4.37
C GLY A 527 7.15 -10.21 5.76
N ASP A 528 6.83 -9.29 6.66
CA ASP A 528 6.54 -9.52 8.08
C ASP A 528 5.05 -9.36 8.44
N LEU A 529 4.16 -9.31 7.46
CA LEU A 529 2.71 -9.17 7.66
C LEU A 529 2.10 -10.23 8.58
N GLU A 530 2.51 -11.50 8.43
CA GLU A 530 1.99 -12.61 9.24
C GLU A 530 2.38 -12.44 10.72
N ASP A 531 3.58 -11.98 11.01
CA ASP A 531 4.06 -11.81 12.38
C ASP A 531 3.30 -10.68 13.09
N TYR A 532 3.09 -9.54 12.42
CA TYR A 532 2.23 -8.48 12.95
C TYR A 532 0.79 -8.92 13.11
N PHE A 533 0.25 -9.70 12.16
CA PHE A 533 -1.09 -10.27 12.29
C PHE A 533 -1.22 -11.12 13.56
N GLN A 534 -0.28 -12.01 13.81
CA GLN A 534 -0.29 -12.86 15.01
C GLN A 534 -0.23 -12.03 16.28
N LEU A 535 0.61 -11.00 16.32
CA LEU A 535 0.72 -10.09 17.46
C LEU A 535 -0.58 -9.30 17.70
N ILE A 536 -1.19 -8.76 16.64
CA ILE A 536 -2.48 -8.04 16.69
C ILE A 536 -3.59 -8.94 17.23
N GLN A 537 -3.61 -10.22 16.83
CA GLN A 537 -4.66 -11.15 17.29
C GLN A 537 -4.44 -11.67 18.69
N LYS A 538 -3.19 -11.65 19.20
CA LYS A 538 -2.82 -12.15 20.53
C LYS A 538 -3.38 -11.29 21.68
N ASP A 539 -3.52 -9.97 21.47
CA ASP A 539 -3.99 -9.03 22.50
C ASP A 539 -5.16 -8.17 21.98
N ASP A 540 -6.27 -8.15 22.70
CA ASP A 540 -7.46 -7.37 22.33
C ASP A 540 -7.21 -5.85 22.33
N ARG A 541 -6.22 -5.36 23.10
CA ARG A 541 -5.83 -3.95 23.15
C ARG A 541 -5.14 -3.47 21.86
N MET A 542 -4.60 -4.39 21.05
CA MET A 542 -4.11 -4.09 19.71
C MET A 542 -5.30 -3.84 18.78
N CYS A 543 -5.49 -2.61 18.31
CA CYS A 543 -6.65 -2.24 17.48
C CYS A 543 -6.56 -2.74 16.03
N GLY A 544 -5.38 -3.18 15.61
CA GLY A 544 -5.05 -3.43 14.21
C GLY A 544 -4.10 -2.36 13.67
N GLY A 545 -4.07 -2.21 12.35
CA GLY A 545 -3.14 -1.28 11.73
C GLY A 545 -3.43 -0.96 10.27
N PHE A 546 -2.67 -0.01 9.75
CA PHE A 546 -2.75 0.51 8.40
C PHE A 546 -1.40 0.32 7.71
N VAL A 547 -1.34 -0.54 6.69
CA VAL A 547 -0.12 -0.77 5.91
C VAL A 547 0.28 0.53 5.19
N TRP A 548 1.53 0.88 5.19
CA TRP A 548 2.08 1.92 4.34
C TRP A 548 2.62 1.29 3.07
N GLU A 549 2.11 1.57 1.84
CA GLU A 549 0.83 2.22 1.61
C GLU A 549 0.06 1.59 0.42
N TRP A 550 -0.94 2.30 -0.11
CA TRP A 550 -1.84 1.75 -1.13
C TRP A 550 -1.17 1.57 -2.49
N CYS A 551 -0.54 2.61 -3.04
CA CYS A 551 0.00 2.54 -4.40
C CYS A 551 1.33 3.25 -4.55
N ASP A 552 2.19 2.74 -5.41
CA ASP A 552 3.39 3.43 -5.87
C ASP A 552 3.05 4.80 -6.45
N HIS A 553 3.82 5.82 -6.08
CA HIS A 553 3.70 7.16 -6.62
C HIS A 553 4.72 7.36 -7.75
N ALA A 554 4.28 7.20 -8.99
CA ALA A 554 5.08 7.52 -10.15
C ALA A 554 4.23 8.16 -11.24
N ILE A 555 4.89 8.97 -12.08
CA ILE A 555 4.25 9.71 -13.16
C ILE A 555 4.53 9.01 -14.49
N ALA A 556 3.48 8.75 -15.27
CA ALA A 556 3.61 8.14 -16.58
C ALA A 556 4.22 9.13 -17.59
N HIS A 557 5.36 8.77 -18.18
CA HIS A 557 6.09 9.58 -19.16
C HIS A 557 6.11 8.90 -20.54
N GLY A 558 4.94 8.47 -21.02
CA GLY A 558 4.79 7.80 -22.31
C GLY A 558 5.08 6.30 -22.24
N LYS A 559 5.47 5.74 -23.41
CA LYS A 559 5.71 4.29 -23.57
C LYS A 559 6.96 4.02 -24.39
N THR A 560 7.62 2.90 -24.09
CA THR A 560 8.70 2.37 -24.91
C THR A 560 8.19 1.91 -26.30
N GLU A 561 9.08 1.61 -27.23
CA GLU A 561 8.73 1.01 -28.53
C GLU A 561 7.99 -0.34 -28.40
N SER A 562 8.26 -1.10 -27.33
CA SER A 562 7.56 -2.35 -27.00
C SER A 562 6.17 -2.15 -26.38
N GLY A 563 5.79 -0.91 -26.05
CA GLY A 563 4.50 -0.55 -25.45
C GLY A 563 4.48 -0.59 -23.93
N LYS A 564 5.63 -0.82 -23.26
CA LYS A 564 5.76 -0.75 -21.79
C LYS A 564 5.64 0.70 -21.33
N THR A 565 4.87 0.98 -20.29
CA THR A 565 4.77 2.32 -19.71
C THR A 565 6.09 2.72 -19.06
N ILE A 566 6.54 3.93 -19.34
CA ILE A 566 7.68 4.56 -18.68
C ILE A 566 7.14 5.29 -17.47
N TYR A 567 7.62 4.90 -16.27
CA TYR A 567 7.30 5.57 -15.01
C TYR A 567 8.50 6.34 -14.50
N TYR A 568 8.26 7.59 -14.07
CA TYR A 568 9.23 8.47 -13.43
C TYR A 568 8.92 8.59 -11.94
N TYR A 569 9.94 8.44 -11.11
CA TYR A 569 9.88 8.67 -9.66
C TYR A 569 10.77 9.85 -9.25
N GLY A 570 11.06 10.06 -7.96
CA GLY A 570 11.87 11.19 -7.49
C GLY A 570 13.28 11.22 -8.10
N GLY A 571 13.71 12.36 -8.61
CA GLY A 571 14.99 12.57 -9.31
C GLY A 571 14.92 12.45 -10.84
N ASP A 572 13.79 12.01 -11.39
CA ASP A 572 13.62 11.85 -12.84
C ASP A 572 13.09 13.12 -13.53
N HIS A 573 12.71 14.13 -12.75
CA HIS A 573 12.07 15.35 -13.22
C HIS A 573 13.03 16.57 -13.23
N ASP A 574 14.34 16.33 -13.24
CA ASP A 574 15.41 17.33 -13.17
C ASP A 574 15.42 18.15 -11.87
N GLU A 575 14.78 17.65 -10.79
CA GLU A 575 14.82 18.25 -9.47
C GLU A 575 16.17 17.99 -8.77
N GLU A 576 16.78 19.04 -8.21
CA GLU A 576 18.06 18.94 -7.51
C GLU A 576 17.91 18.26 -6.14
N LEU A 577 16.83 18.54 -5.42
CA LEU A 577 16.53 17.96 -4.12
C LEU A 577 15.41 16.93 -4.26
N HIS A 578 15.74 15.65 -4.01
CA HIS A 578 14.78 14.55 -4.10
C HIS A 578 15.17 13.37 -3.19
N ASP A 579 14.24 12.47 -2.92
CA ASP A 579 14.46 11.24 -2.15
C ASP A 579 14.33 9.95 -3.00
N GLY A 580 14.51 10.08 -4.32
CA GLY A 580 14.62 8.95 -5.26
C GLY A 580 13.35 8.12 -5.35
N ASN A 581 13.52 6.79 -5.35
CA ASN A 581 12.42 5.84 -5.45
C ASN A 581 11.73 5.57 -4.11
N PHE A 582 11.91 6.40 -3.07
CA PHE A 582 11.26 6.17 -1.77
C PHE A 582 9.72 6.24 -1.87
N CYS A 583 9.19 6.94 -2.87
CA CYS A 583 7.77 6.98 -3.21
C CYS A 583 7.21 5.73 -3.92
N MET A 584 8.04 4.69 -4.09
CA MET A 584 7.63 3.42 -4.73
C MET A 584 7.34 2.37 -3.66
N ASP A 585 6.40 2.65 -2.78
CA ASP A 585 6.14 1.96 -1.52
C ASP A 585 4.70 1.41 -1.41
N GLY A 586 4.04 1.25 -2.56
CA GLY A 586 2.67 0.78 -2.66
C GLY A 586 2.49 -0.74 -2.66
N LEU A 587 1.30 -1.19 -2.21
CA LEU A 587 0.82 -2.56 -2.38
C LEU A 587 0.35 -2.84 -3.82
N VAL A 588 0.16 -1.81 -4.62
CA VAL A 588 -0.17 -1.89 -6.05
C VAL A 588 0.70 -0.93 -6.85
N PHE A 589 0.94 -1.26 -8.12
CA PHE A 589 1.59 -0.38 -9.10
C PHE A 589 0.79 0.91 -9.30
N PRO A 590 1.37 1.97 -9.91
CA PRO A 590 0.66 3.23 -10.15
C PRO A 590 -0.65 3.07 -10.95
N ASP A 591 -0.72 2.11 -11.87
CA ASP A 591 -1.91 1.77 -12.66
C ASP A 591 -2.92 0.87 -11.93
N ARG A 592 -2.66 0.54 -10.65
CA ARG A 592 -3.44 -0.36 -9.79
C ARG A 592 -3.32 -1.84 -10.16
N THR A 593 -2.32 -2.25 -10.91
CA THR A 593 -1.95 -3.67 -11.02
C THR A 593 -1.44 -4.15 -9.65
N PRO A 594 -1.91 -5.29 -9.12
CA PRO A 594 -1.45 -5.80 -7.82
C PRO A 594 0.04 -6.13 -7.79
N HIS A 595 0.77 -5.69 -6.74
CA HIS A 595 2.05 -6.29 -6.34
C HIS A 595 1.83 -7.64 -5.64
N THR A 596 2.90 -8.41 -5.46
CA THR A 596 2.83 -9.66 -4.69
C THR A 596 2.53 -9.42 -3.21
N GLY A 597 2.90 -8.25 -2.68
CA GLY A 597 2.59 -7.82 -1.31
C GLY A 597 1.10 -7.75 -0.99
N ILE A 598 0.25 -7.29 -1.93
CA ILE A 598 -1.21 -7.27 -1.68
C ILE A 598 -1.83 -8.68 -1.70
N LEU A 599 -1.24 -9.62 -2.47
CA LEU A 599 -1.68 -11.02 -2.50
C LEU A 599 -1.32 -11.71 -1.17
N GLU A 600 -0.16 -11.37 -0.62
CA GLU A 600 0.26 -11.78 0.73
C GLU A 600 -0.73 -11.23 1.77
N TYR A 601 -1.01 -9.92 1.76
CA TYR A 601 -1.97 -9.27 2.64
C TYR A 601 -3.35 -9.94 2.59
N LYS A 602 -3.86 -10.20 1.38
CA LYS A 602 -5.16 -10.83 1.18
C LYS A 602 -5.30 -12.15 1.95
N ASN A 603 -4.27 -12.99 1.91
CA ASN A 603 -4.33 -14.30 2.56
C ASN A 603 -3.96 -14.24 4.04
N VAL A 604 -3.11 -13.31 4.47
CA VAL A 604 -2.88 -13.03 5.89
C VAL A 604 -4.17 -12.58 6.56
N TYR A 605 -4.92 -11.66 5.94
CA TYR A 605 -6.18 -11.12 6.47
C TYR A 605 -7.43 -11.80 5.93
N ARG A 606 -7.33 -13.09 5.56
CA ARG A 606 -8.51 -13.87 5.19
C ARG A 606 -9.52 -14.00 6.34
N PRO A 607 -10.82 -14.02 6.06
CA PRO A 607 -11.87 -13.93 7.11
C PRO A 607 -11.95 -15.13 8.04
N VAL A 608 -11.32 -16.24 7.71
CA VAL A 608 -11.31 -17.47 8.51
C VAL A 608 -9.96 -18.16 8.37
N ARG A 609 -9.47 -18.78 9.44
CA ARG A 609 -8.23 -19.56 9.46
C ARG A 609 -8.43 -20.90 10.18
N VAL A 610 -7.66 -21.89 9.75
CA VAL A 610 -7.55 -23.16 10.46
C VAL A 610 -6.73 -22.97 11.74
N VAL A 611 -7.30 -23.35 12.87
CA VAL A 611 -6.61 -23.43 14.16
C VAL A 611 -5.94 -24.79 14.30
N SER A 612 -6.67 -25.86 13.99
CA SER A 612 -6.14 -27.23 14.02
C SER A 612 -6.96 -28.18 13.16
N TYR A 613 -6.32 -29.23 12.67
CA TYR A 613 -6.94 -30.35 12.01
C TYR A 613 -6.36 -31.68 12.52
N ASP A 614 -7.21 -32.51 13.07
CA ASP A 614 -6.87 -33.87 13.53
C ASP A 614 -7.27 -34.89 12.44
N GLN A 615 -6.26 -35.51 11.85
CA GLN A 615 -6.44 -36.45 10.73
C GLN A 615 -7.11 -37.77 11.16
N GLU A 616 -6.94 -38.21 12.41
CA GLU A 616 -7.49 -39.48 12.91
C GLU A 616 -8.99 -39.37 13.18
N THR A 617 -9.42 -38.24 13.75
CA THR A 617 -10.81 -38.01 14.12
C THR A 617 -11.59 -37.20 13.08
N GLY A 618 -10.91 -36.58 12.12
CA GLY A 618 -11.50 -35.65 11.17
C GLY A 618 -11.90 -34.30 11.81
N LYS A 619 -11.48 -34.02 13.06
CA LYS A 619 -11.88 -32.81 13.77
C LYS A 619 -11.14 -31.60 13.16
N LEU A 620 -11.91 -30.66 12.63
CA LEU A 620 -11.43 -29.36 12.10
C LEU A 620 -11.90 -28.23 12.99
N VAL A 621 -10.96 -27.39 13.45
CA VAL A 621 -11.24 -26.18 14.22
C VAL A 621 -10.91 -24.98 13.37
N LEU A 622 -11.88 -24.07 13.20
CA LEU A 622 -11.74 -22.82 12.45
C LEU A 622 -11.98 -21.62 13.37
N HIS A 623 -11.18 -20.57 13.23
CA HIS A 623 -11.39 -19.27 13.88
C HIS A 623 -12.01 -18.28 12.90
N ASN A 624 -13.03 -17.54 13.34
CA ASN A 624 -13.69 -16.49 12.59
C ASN A 624 -13.06 -15.12 12.89
N TYR A 625 -12.43 -14.49 11.88
CA TYR A 625 -11.85 -13.16 11.96
C TYR A 625 -12.76 -12.05 11.41
N LEU A 626 -14.02 -12.37 11.06
CA LEU A 626 -15.02 -11.33 10.79
C LEU A 626 -15.39 -10.62 12.10
N ASP A 627 -15.82 -9.36 11.98
CA ASP A 627 -16.18 -8.56 13.15
C ASP A 627 -17.67 -8.67 13.49
N PHE A 628 -18.54 -9.01 12.49
CA PHE A 628 -20.00 -8.96 12.66
C PHE A 628 -20.71 -10.22 12.23
N ASP A 629 -20.24 -10.93 11.21
CA ASP A 629 -20.95 -12.05 10.60
C ASP A 629 -20.56 -13.42 11.15
N ASP A 630 -21.56 -14.28 11.35
CA ASP A 630 -21.34 -15.71 11.51
C ASP A 630 -20.86 -16.33 10.19
N LEU A 631 -19.80 -17.14 10.22
CA LEU A 631 -19.22 -17.77 9.02
C LEU A 631 -20.25 -18.47 8.16
N LYS A 632 -21.25 -19.15 8.77
CA LYS A 632 -22.30 -19.86 8.01
C LYS A 632 -23.10 -18.96 7.09
N ASP A 633 -23.20 -17.66 7.40
CA ASP A 633 -23.99 -16.68 6.64
C ASP A 633 -23.15 -15.95 5.60
N TYR A 634 -21.83 -15.85 5.82
CA TYR A 634 -20.88 -15.11 4.99
C TYR A 634 -20.12 -15.98 3.98
N LEU A 635 -19.72 -17.24 4.36
CA LEU A 635 -18.84 -18.08 3.57
C LEU A 635 -19.45 -19.40 3.12
N ASP A 636 -19.01 -19.86 1.94
CA ASP A 636 -18.99 -21.23 1.48
C ASP A 636 -17.55 -21.75 1.53
N ILE A 637 -17.30 -22.80 2.33
CA ILE A 637 -15.98 -23.41 2.47
C ILE A 637 -15.90 -24.66 1.59
N ARG A 638 -14.96 -24.69 0.65
CA ARG A 638 -14.66 -25.88 -0.18
C ARG A 638 -13.33 -26.46 0.24
N PHE A 639 -13.17 -27.74 0.01
CA PHE A 639 -11.90 -28.42 0.26
C PHE A 639 -11.46 -29.26 -0.94
N GLU A 640 -10.14 -29.42 -1.05
CA GLU A 640 -9.48 -30.29 -2.03
C GLU A 640 -8.34 -31.04 -1.33
N VAL A 641 -8.26 -32.37 -1.53
CA VAL A 641 -7.11 -33.19 -1.16
C VAL A 641 -6.27 -33.39 -2.40
N ILE A 642 -5.06 -32.87 -2.39
CA ILE A 642 -4.19 -32.81 -3.56
C ILE A 642 -2.97 -33.68 -3.32
N LYS A 643 -2.69 -34.59 -4.25
CA LYS A 643 -1.51 -35.44 -4.26
C LYS A 643 -0.48 -34.92 -5.24
N ASP A 644 0.74 -34.66 -4.76
CA ASP A 644 1.93 -34.27 -5.55
C ASP A 644 1.71 -33.01 -6.42
N GLY A 645 0.69 -32.18 -6.11
CA GLY A 645 0.26 -31.05 -6.93
C GLY A 645 -0.34 -31.43 -8.28
N LEU A 646 -0.48 -32.74 -8.58
CA LEU A 646 -0.88 -33.25 -9.88
C LEU A 646 -2.33 -33.68 -9.94
N SER A 647 -2.84 -34.26 -8.88
CA SER A 647 -4.18 -34.85 -8.88
C SER A 647 -4.98 -34.49 -7.63
N THR A 648 -6.21 -34.02 -7.84
CA THR A 648 -7.19 -33.88 -6.77
C THR A 648 -7.78 -35.27 -6.47
N VAL A 649 -7.44 -35.84 -5.34
CA VAL A 649 -7.90 -37.16 -4.88
C VAL A 649 -9.34 -37.11 -4.37
N GLN A 650 -9.66 -36.05 -3.64
CA GLN A 650 -10.98 -35.79 -3.10
C GLN A 650 -11.25 -34.28 -3.11
N LYS A 651 -12.50 -33.90 -3.36
CA LYS A 651 -12.97 -32.51 -3.24
C LYS A 651 -14.39 -32.47 -2.76
N GLY A 652 -14.75 -31.39 -2.09
CA GLY A 652 -16.10 -31.24 -1.58
C GLY A 652 -16.38 -29.83 -1.04
N LYS A 653 -17.50 -29.75 -0.34
CA LYS A 653 -17.93 -28.55 0.36
C LYS A 653 -18.25 -28.92 1.80
N LEU A 654 -17.79 -28.12 2.77
CA LEU A 654 -18.20 -28.26 4.17
C LEU A 654 -19.67 -27.90 4.33
N SER A 655 -20.37 -28.66 5.15
CA SER A 655 -21.72 -28.27 5.58
C SER A 655 -21.63 -26.96 6.37
N PRO A 656 -22.55 -26.00 6.15
CA PRO A 656 -22.56 -24.77 6.91
C PRO A 656 -22.68 -25.05 8.42
N PHE A 657 -21.84 -24.47 9.22
CA PHE A 657 -21.87 -24.53 10.69
C PHE A 657 -21.58 -23.14 11.28
N SER A 658 -22.13 -22.88 12.45
CA SER A 658 -22.04 -21.59 13.10
C SER A 658 -20.66 -21.39 13.75
N VAL A 659 -20.01 -20.28 13.40
CA VAL A 659 -18.82 -19.77 14.08
C VAL A 659 -19.00 -18.27 14.23
N MET A 660 -19.26 -17.83 15.46
CA MET A 660 -19.51 -16.42 15.75
C MET A 660 -18.22 -15.59 15.58
N PRO A 661 -18.32 -14.28 15.36
CA PRO A 661 -17.14 -13.39 15.28
C PRO A 661 -16.18 -13.58 16.45
N HIS A 662 -14.88 -13.59 16.15
CA HIS A 662 -13.78 -13.73 17.11
C HIS A 662 -13.86 -14.98 18.00
N THR A 663 -14.44 -16.07 17.50
CA THR A 663 -14.53 -17.36 18.22
C THR A 663 -14.05 -18.52 17.36
N ASP A 664 -13.78 -19.63 18.04
CA ASP A 664 -13.49 -20.91 17.41
C ASP A 664 -14.78 -21.70 17.18
N GLY A 665 -14.86 -22.39 16.05
CA GLY A 665 -15.91 -23.34 15.75
C GLY A 665 -15.34 -24.70 15.35
N VAL A 666 -16.04 -25.76 15.72
CA VAL A 666 -15.61 -27.13 15.46
C VAL A 666 -16.56 -27.81 14.47
N THR A 667 -15.99 -28.49 13.48
CA THR A 667 -16.74 -29.33 12.51
C THR A 667 -15.95 -30.59 12.21
N GLU A 668 -16.57 -31.55 11.53
CA GLU A 668 -15.91 -32.76 11.06
C GLU A 668 -15.63 -32.67 9.56
N LEU A 669 -14.42 -33.03 9.18
CA LEU A 669 -13.95 -33.16 7.79
C LEU A 669 -13.18 -34.46 7.63
N ASN A 670 -13.85 -35.51 7.20
CA ASN A 670 -13.23 -36.79 6.92
C ASN A 670 -12.68 -36.81 5.49
N VAL A 671 -11.38 -36.96 5.34
CA VAL A 671 -10.69 -37.02 4.03
C VAL A 671 -9.99 -38.36 3.84
N THR A 672 -9.90 -38.78 2.59
CA THR A 672 -9.15 -39.98 2.19
C THR A 672 -7.70 -39.55 1.93
N ILE A 673 -6.76 -40.07 2.73
CA ILE A 673 -5.34 -39.80 2.59
C ILE A 673 -4.68 -40.96 1.83
N PRO A 674 -4.10 -40.72 0.64
CA PRO A 674 -3.34 -41.71 -0.11
C PRO A 674 -2.16 -42.25 0.69
N SER A 675 -1.80 -43.54 0.43
CA SER A 675 -0.67 -44.19 1.11
C SER A 675 0.70 -43.67 0.69
N GLU A 676 0.80 -43.02 -0.47
CA GLU A 676 2.04 -42.53 -1.06
C GLU A 676 1.92 -41.10 -1.58
N GLY A 677 3.04 -40.37 -1.66
CA GLY A 677 3.14 -39.02 -2.17
C GLY A 677 3.05 -37.94 -1.11
N LYS A 678 3.26 -36.69 -1.52
CA LYS A 678 3.12 -35.48 -0.71
C LYS A 678 1.66 -35.01 -0.81
N ILE A 679 0.94 -35.01 0.31
CA ILE A 679 -0.51 -34.81 0.33
C ILE A 679 -0.85 -33.53 1.09
N TYR A 680 -1.57 -32.61 0.45
CA TYR A 680 -2.10 -31.42 1.07
C TYR A 680 -3.63 -31.41 1.08
N LEU A 681 -4.20 -30.92 2.17
CA LEU A 681 -5.59 -30.49 2.26
C LEU A 681 -5.63 -28.96 2.07
N LYS A 682 -6.32 -28.51 1.03
CA LYS A 682 -6.55 -27.09 0.77
C LYS A 682 -8.00 -26.75 1.09
N LEU A 683 -8.21 -25.76 1.96
CA LEU A 683 -9.52 -25.16 2.23
C LEU A 683 -9.61 -23.85 1.47
N ILE A 684 -10.73 -23.62 0.76
CA ILE A 684 -10.93 -22.43 -0.09
C ILE A 684 -12.18 -21.71 0.39
N TYR A 685 -12.01 -20.45 0.77
CA TYR A 685 -13.05 -19.60 1.35
C TYR A 685 -13.70 -18.74 0.27
N ARG A 686 -15.00 -18.95 0.04
CA ARG A 686 -15.75 -18.27 -1.02
C ARG A 686 -16.89 -17.47 -0.45
N LEU A 687 -17.08 -16.25 -0.96
CA LEU A 687 -18.19 -15.39 -0.58
C LEU A 687 -19.53 -16.05 -0.94
N LYS A 688 -20.45 -16.10 0.01
CA LYS A 688 -21.74 -16.79 -0.13
C LYS A 688 -22.78 -15.95 -0.87
N LYS A 689 -22.80 -14.65 -0.65
CA LYS A 689 -23.69 -13.67 -1.27
C LYS A 689 -22.88 -12.58 -1.95
N GLU A 690 -23.37 -11.99 -3.01
CA GLU A 690 -22.71 -10.86 -3.65
C GLU A 690 -22.80 -9.58 -2.79
N THR A 691 -21.81 -8.73 -2.92
CA THR A 691 -21.74 -7.37 -2.38
C THR A 691 -21.53 -6.38 -3.54
N PRO A 692 -21.53 -5.07 -3.33
CA PRO A 692 -21.34 -4.10 -4.42
C PRO A 692 -20.09 -4.33 -5.28
N PHE A 693 -18.99 -4.82 -4.71
CA PHE A 693 -17.74 -5.05 -5.41
C PHE A 693 -17.36 -6.52 -5.61
N LEU A 694 -17.98 -7.43 -4.87
CA LEU A 694 -17.62 -8.84 -4.87
C LEU A 694 -18.79 -9.71 -5.33
N LYS A 695 -18.56 -10.49 -6.39
CA LYS A 695 -19.53 -11.44 -6.88
C LYS A 695 -19.63 -12.66 -5.94
N LYS A 696 -20.77 -13.31 -5.92
CA LYS A 696 -20.95 -14.62 -5.28
C LYS A 696 -19.86 -15.60 -5.77
N ASN A 697 -19.32 -16.39 -4.86
CA ASN A 697 -18.20 -17.32 -5.07
C ASN A 697 -16.81 -16.67 -5.26
N PHE A 698 -16.67 -15.36 -5.05
CA PHE A 698 -15.36 -14.72 -5.03
C PHE A 698 -14.48 -15.37 -3.94
N ILE A 699 -13.21 -15.66 -4.25
CA ILE A 699 -12.27 -16.29 -3.32
C ILE A 699 -11.67 -15.19 -2.42
N LEU A 700 -11.94 -15.32 -1.12
CA LEU A 700 -11.45 -14.41 -0.08
C LEU A 700 -10.11 -14.85 0.51
N GLY A 701 -9.73 -16.11 0.37
CA GLY A 701 -8.49 -16.69 0.84
C GLY A 701 -8.56 -18.21 0.89
N PHE A 702 -7.50 -18.81 1.43
CA PHE A 702 -7.37 -20.26 1.58
C PHE A 702 -6.47 -20.61 2.77
N ASP A 703 -6.58 -21.85 3.25
CA ASP A 703 -5.60 -22.53 4.11
C ASP A 703 -5.09 -23.78 3.43
N GLU A 704 -3.86 -24.15 3.71
CA GLU A 704 -3.21 -25.38 3.27
C GLU A 704 -2.64 -26.13 4.46
N ILE A 705 -2.94 -27.43 4.53
CA ILE A 705 -2.52 -28.32 5.62
C ILE A 705 -1.78 -29.50 5.01
N LEU A 706 -0.52 -29.71 5.41
CA LEU A 706 0.23 -30.90 5.05
C LEU A 706 -0.33 -32.11 5.81
N LEU A 707 -0.97 -33.05 5.08
CA LEU A 707 -1.55 -34.27 5.66
C LEU A 707 -0.56 -35.40 5.74
N LYS A 708 0.30 -35.53 4.74
CA LYS A 708 1.27 -36.63 4.66
C LYS A 708 2.57 -36.17 4.03
N ASN A 709 3.65 -36.48 4.73
CA ASN A 709 5.02 -36.30 4.30
C ASN A 709 5.91 -37.50 4.66
N GLU A 710 5.33 -38.68 4.90
CA GLU A 710 6.10 -39.91 5.15
C GLU A 710 6.76 -40.32 3.86
N ASP A 711 8.08 -40.56 3.93
CA ASP A 711 9.03 -40.58 2.83
C ASP A 711 9.10 -39.24 2.06
N GLY A 712 8.44 -38.22 2.54
CA GLY A 712 8.55 -36.75 2.35
C GLY A 712 8.52 -36.22 0.95
N ARG A 713 8.36 -37.05 -0.06
CA ARG A 713 8.81 -36.70 -1.40
C ARG A 713 7.67 -36.77 -2.40
N ASN A 714 7.59 -35.74 -3.18
CA ASN A 714 6.81 -35.75 -4.40
C ASN A 714 7.27 -36.89 -5.31
N GLN A 715 6.35 -37.73 -5.81
CA GLN A 715 6.70 -38.92 -6.62
C GLN A 715 7.45 -38.54 -7.90
N MET A 716 7.23 -37.36 -8.45
CA MET A 716 7.98 -36.86 -9.61
C MET A 716 9.42 -36.53 -9.20
N ALA A 717 9.65 -35.87 -8.07
CA ALA A 717 10.99 -35.63 -7.55
C ALA A 717 11.74 -36.93 -7.33
N LEU A 718 11.12 -37.97 -6.72
CA LEU A 718 11.67 -39.29 -6.58
C LEU A 718 12.01 -39.94 -7.92
N SER A 719 11.21 -39.72 -8.96
CA SER A 719 11.50 -40.25 -10.30
C SER A 719 12.77 -39.64 -10.91
N TRP A 720 13.01 -38.34 -10.65
CA TRP A 720 14.27 -37.71 -11.08
C TRP A 720 15.46 -38.16 -10.28
N LEU A 721 15.30 -38.44 -8.99
CA LEU A 721 16.38 -38.91 -8.08
C LEU A 721 16.68 -40.41 -8.21
N LYS A 722 15.83 -41.21 -8.87
CA LYS A 722 15.97 -42.65 -8.99
C LYS A 722 17.33 -43.01 -9.59
N LYS A 723 18.05 -43.91 -8.88
CA LYS A 723 19.34 -44.44 -9.36
C LYS A 723 19.14 -45.33 -10.59
N THR A 724 20.09 -45.28 -11.50
CA THR A 724 20.17 -46.16 -12.67
C THR A 724 21.30 -47.13 -12.49
N ASP A 725 21.05 -48.42 -12.79
CA ASP A 725 22.03 -49.49 -12.66
C ASP A 725 22.71 -49.81 -14.00
N HIS A 726 22.57 -48.96 -15.01
CA HIS A 726 23.22 -49.18 -16.31
C HIS A 726 24.72 -48.91 -16.20
N VAL A 727 25.54 -49.82 -16.70
CA VAL A 727 27.00 -49.63 -16.83
C VAL A 727 27.28 -49.14 -18.24
N LYS A 728 27.82 -47.92 -18.37
CA LYS A 728 28.26 -47.32 -19.62
C LYS A 728 29.77 -47.01 -19.52
N GLU A 729 30.45 -47.01 -20.66
CA GLU A 729 31.85 -46.58 -20.70
C GLU A 729 31.92 -45.06 -20.50
N ILE A 730 32.61 -44.64 -19.45
CA ILE A 730 32.89 -43.21 -19.16
C ILE A 730 34.43 -43.08 -19.17
N ARG A 731 34.93 -42.07 -19.87
CA ARG A 731 36.36 -41.74 -19.94
C ARG A 731 36.57 -40.39 -19.25
N VAL A 732 37.59 -40.35 -18.40
CA VAL A 732 38.05 -39.16 -17.71
C VAL A 732 39.36 -38.72 -18.31
N HIS A 733 39.48 -37.46 -18.66
CA HIS A 733 40.70 -36.80 -19.09
C HIS A 733 40.99 -35.63 -18.14
N GLU A 734 42.17 -35.64 -17.54
CA GLU A 734 42.57 -34.60 -16.60
C GLU A 734 43.78 -33.82 -17.14
N THR A 735 43.70 -32.49 -16.96
CA THR A 735 44.82 -31.57 -17.16
C THR A 735 45.10 -30.82 -15.86
N ASP A 736 46.03 -29.88 -15.85
CA ASP A 736 46.28 -29.01 -14.69
C ASP A 736 45.12 -28.08 -14.36
N THR A 737 44.28 -27.77 -15.37
CA THR A 737 43.19 -26.79 -15.25
C THR A 737 41.79 -27.40 -15.35
N GLU A 738 41.63 -28.62 -15.92
CA GLU A 738 40.32 -29.16 -16.25
C GLU A 738 40.21 -30.67 -15.96
N VAL A 739 38.99 -31.10 -15.64
CA VAL A 739 38.56 -32.50 -15.62
C VAL A 739 37.45 -32.65 -16.64
N THR A 740 37.74 -33.33 -17.76
CA THR A 740 36.74 -33.62 -18.81
C THR A 740 36.23 -35.05 -18.66
N ILE A 741 34.91 -35.22 -18.57
CA ILE A 741 34.23 -36.51 -18.40
C ILE A 741 33.41 -36.78 -19.66
N ASN A 742 33.79 -37.81 -20.40
CA ASN A 742 33.20 -38.16 -21.69
C ASN A 742 32.49 -39.49 -21.66
N SER A 743 31.25 -39.51 -22.16
CA SER A 743 30.48 -40.69 -22.49
C SER A 743 29.95 -40.58 -23.91
N LYS A 744 29.31 -41.63 -24.42
CA LYS A 744 28.63 -41.58 -25.72
C LYS A 744 27.55 -40.48 -25.76
N ASP A 745 26.88 -40.24 -24.63
CA ASP A 745 25.68 -39.40 -24.54
C ASP A 745 25.97 -38.01 -23.96
N PHE A 746 27.11 -37.85 -23.25
CA PHE A 746 27.42 -36.58 -22.60
C PHE A 746 28.91 -36.27 -22.54
N THR A 747 29.21 -34.95 -22.44
CA THR A 747 30.55 -34.43 -22.14
C THR A 747 30.41 -33.29 -21.11
N TYR A 748 31.05 -33.45 -19.96
CA TYR A 748 31.07 -32.45 -18.90
C TYR A 748 32.51 -32.05 -18.62
N THR A 749 32.75 -30.75 -18.46
CA THR A 749 34.05 -30.18 -18.12
C THR A 749 33.95 -29.41 -16.82
N LEU A 750 34.78 -29.76 -15.84
CA LEU A 750 34.94 -29.09 -14.56
C LEU A 750 36.25 -28.31 -14.55
N ASP A 751 36.18 -27.03 -14.16
CA ASP A 751 37.37 -26.20 -13.95
C ASP A 751 37.97 -26.50 -12.58
N ARG A 752 39.25 -26.96 -12.57
CA ARG A 752 39.99 -27.29 -11.34
C ARG A 752 40.34 -26.07 -10.48
N ARG A 753 40.25 -24.84 -11.03
CA ARG A 753 40.50 -23.57 -10.30
C ARG A 753 39.34 -23.18 -9.43
N THR A 754 38.11 -23.58 -9.81
CA THR A 754 36.86 -23.25 -9.10
C THR A 754 36.21 -24.49 -8.49
N GLY A 755 36.50 -25.72 -8.99
CA GLY A 755 35.81 -26.94 -8.60
C GLY A 755 34.37 -27.06 -9.11
N LEU A 756 34.00 -26.24 -10.10
CA LEU A 756 32.66 -26.13 -10.66
C LEU A 756 32.64 -26.45 -12.17
N PHE A 757 31.46 -26.79 -12.70
CA PHE A 757 31.32 -27.12 -14.11
C PHE A 757 31.29 -25.89 -15.00
N GLU A 758 32.11 -25.81 -16.02
CA GLU A 758 32.11 -24.80 -17.06
C GLU A 758 31.34 -25.24 -18.32
N GLN A 759 31.16 -26.55 -18.53
CA GLN A 759 30.46 -27.12 -19.66
C GLN A 759 29.61 -28.32 -19.23
N MET A 760 28.36 -28.35 -19.70
CA MET A 760 27.48 -29.51 -19.61
C MET A 760 26.85 -29.77 -20.97
N GLN A 761 27.40 -30.70 -21.73
CA GLN A 761 26.85 -31.15 -23.01
C GLN A 761 26.17 -32.51 -22.83
N PHE A 762 24.91 -32.64 -23.29
CA PHE A 762 24.13 -33.87 -23.30
C PHE A 762 23.41 -34.04 -24.63
N SER A 763 23.50 -35.24 -25.23
CA SER A 763 22.97 -35.56 -26.57
C SER A 763 23.37 -34.53 -27.65
N GLY A 764 24.62 -34.07 -27.61
CA GLY A 764 25.18 -33.11 -28.56
C GLY A 764 24.78 -31.67 -28.36
N ARG A 765 24.12 -31.32 -27.24
CA ARG A 765 23.66 -29.95 -26.92
C ARG A 765 24.31 -29.45 -25.64
N ASN A 766 24.78 -28.21 -25.65
CA ASN A 766 25.27 -27.55 -24.45
C ASN A 766 24.12 -26.96 -23.66
N TYR A 767 24.10 -27.17 -22.36
CA TYR A 767 23.09 -26.67 -21.41
C TYR A 767 23.56 -25.42 -20.66
N LEU A 768 24.90 -25.29 -20.44
CA LEU A 768 25.50 -24.11 -19.83
C LEU A 768 26.08 -23.20 -20.91
N ILE A 769 25.67 -21.93 -20.89
CA ILE A 769 26.23 -20.89 -21.78
C ILE A 769 27.48 -20.27 -21.14
N HIS A 770 27.47 -20.08 -19.79
CA HIS A 770 28.62 -19.65 -19.00
C HIS A 770 28.88 -20.64 -17.87
N PRO A 771 30.10 -20.65 -17.27
CA PRO A 771 30.44 -21.49 -16.12
C PRO A 771 29.47 -21.36 -14.95
N MET A 772 29.27 -22.42 -14.19
CA MET A 772 28.57 -22.40 -12.92
C MET A 772 29.31 -21.52 -11.90
N GLU A 773 28.60 -20.95 -10.97
CA GLU A 773 29.13 -20.13 -9.87
C GLU A 773 28.49 -20.50 -8.53
N LEU A 774 29.27 -20.47 -7.44
CA LEU A 774 28.71 -20.39 -6.11
C LEU A 774 28.19 -18.95 -5.92
N ASN A 775 26.96 -18.80 -5.48
CA ASN A 775 26.31 -17.53 -5.40
C ASN A 775 25.90 -17.19 -3.96
N ILE A 776 26.44 -16.06 -3.45
CA ILE A 776 26.08 -15.49 -2.14
C ILE A 776 25.48 -14.09 -2.28
N TRP A 777 25.23 -13.60 -3.51
CA TRP A 777 24.72 -12.25 -3.78
C TRP A 777 23.29 -12.26 -4.32
N ARG A 778 22.46 -11.35 -3.86
CA ARG A 778 21.19 -10.97 -4.50
C ARG A 778 21.22 -9.51 -4.89
N ALA A 779 20.45 -9.11 -5.90
CA ALA A 779 20.18 -7.69 -6.15
C ALA A 779 19.46 -7.14 -4.91
N PRO A 780 20.06 -6.25 -4.11
CA PRO A 780 19.44 -5.82 -2.87
C PRO A 780 18.05 -5.26 -3.10
N THR A 781 17.09 -5.69 -2.29
CA THR A 781 15.75 -5.09 -2.28
C THR A 781 15.78 -3.74 -1.58
N ASP A 782 14.73 -2.93 -1.75
CA ASP A 782 14.63 -1.68 -1.01
C ASP A 782 14.65 -1.90 0.51
N ASN A 783 14.14 -3.05 0.99
CA ASN A 783 14.20 -3.46 2.40
C ASN A 783 15.60 -3.87 2.88
N ASP A 784 16.54 -4.11 1.97
CA ASP A 784 17.94 -4.40 2.30
C ASP A 784 18.79 -3.12 2.45
N MET A 785 18.22 -1.93 2.40
CA MET A 785 18.97 -0.66 2.30
C MET A 785 20.05 -0.48 3.39
N TYR A 786 19.81 -0.95 4.60
CA TYR A 786 20.79 -0.91 5.69
C TYR A 786 21.77 -2.10 5.63
N LEU A 787 21.27 -3.30 5.36
CA LEU A 787 22.12 -4.51 5.24
C LEU A 787 23.05 -4.44 4.02
N LYS A 788 22.64 -3.81 2.94
CA LYS A 788 23.44 -3.64 1.72
C LYS A 788 24.82 -3.07 1.99
N SER A 789 24.93 -2.09 2.89
CA SER A 789 26.22 -1.48 3.25
C SER A 789 27.12 -2.46 3.99
N GLU A 790 26.56 -3.30 4.89
CA GLU A 790 27.30 -4.35 5.57
C GLU A 790 27.77 -5.45 4.60
N TRP A 791 26.88 -5.91 3.71
CA TRP A 791 27.21 -6.88 2.68
C TRP A 791 28.33 -6.39 1.74
N LYS A 792 28.28 -5.12 1.32
CA LYS A 792 29.35 -4.50 0.50
C LYS A 792 30.65 -4.31 1.29
N ARG A 793 30.58 -4.02 2.60
CA ARG A 793 31.76 -4.01 3.48
C ARG A 793 32.38 -5.41 3.58
N ALA A 794 31.54 -6.45 3.65
CA ALA A 794 31.93 -7.85 3.62
C ALA A 794 32.33 -8.35 2.22
N ARG A 795 32.31 -7.49 1.19
CA ARG A 795 32.70 -7.80 -0.20
C ARG A 795 31.88 -8.94 -0.84
N TYR A 796 30.65 -9.18 -0.41
CA TYR A 796 29.81 -10.24 -0.97
C TYR A 796 29.49 -10.03 -2.45
N ASP A 797 29.35 -8.77 -2.88
CA ASP A 797 29.16 -8.33 -4.28
C ASP A 797 30.37 -8.56 -5.20
N LYS A 798 31.55 -8.89 -4.63
CA LYS A 798 32.80 -9.13 -5.33
C LYS A 798 33.40 -10.50 -5.01
N ALA A 799 32.61 -11.38 -4.41
CA ALA A 799 33.02 -12.70 -4.04
C ALA A 799 33.19 -13.64 -5.25
N TYR A 800 34.17 -14.52 -5.19
CA TYR A 800 34.41 -15.53 -6.22
C TYR A 800 34.86 -16.85 -5.59
N THR A 801 34.77 -17.96 -6.35
CA THR A 801 35.14 -19.30 -5.90
C THR A 801 36.58 -19.56 -6.21
N ARG A 802 37.32 -20.15 -5.23
CA ARG A 802 38.67 -20.64 -5.35
C ARG A 802 38.77 -22.09 -4.88
N ALA A 803 39.24 -23.01 -5.70
CA ALA A 803 39.51 -24.38 -5.29
C ALA A 803 40.93 -24.54 -4.72
N TYR A 804 41.06 -25.36 -3.69
CA TYR A 804 42.32 -25.78 -3.09
C TYR A 804 42.73 -27.14 -3.60
N THR A 805 41.77 -28.11 -3.65
CA THR A 805 41.97 -29.42 -4.18
C THR A 805 40.78 -29.88 -5.02
N VAL A 806 41.05 -30.67 -6.06
CA VAL A 806 40.03 -31.36 -6.86
C VAL A 806 40.55 -32.78 -7.10
N GLU A 807 39.87 -33.78 -6.53
CA GLU A 807 40.24 -35.18 -6.59
C GLU A 807 39.15 -35.96 -7.33
N THR A 808 39.54 -36.80 -8.30
CA THR A 808 38.64 -37.60 -9.12
C THR A 808 38.76 -39.07 -8.79
N ILE A 809 37.62 -39.74 -8.56
CA ILE A 809 37.54 -41.19 -8.27
C ILE A 809 36.54 -41.80 -9.27
N GLN A 810 36.99 -42.79 -10.02
CA GLN A 810 36.14 -43.57 -10.94
C GLN A 810 35.83 -44.95 -10.38
N ASN A 811 34.58 -45.37 -10.42
CA ASN A 811 34.17 -46.71 -10.07
C ASN A 811 33.00 -47.19 -10.99
N MET A 812 32.44 -48.35 -10.71
CA MET A 812 31.34 -48.95 -11.50
C MET A 812 30.02 -48.15 -11.45
N HIS A 813 29.85 -47.25 -10.48
CA HIS A 813 28.68 -46.45 -10.29
C HIS A 813 28.78 -45.01 -10.87
N GLY A 814 29.91 -44.70 -11.53
CA GLY A 814 30.14 -43.39 -12.15
C GLY A 814 31.42 -42.71 -11.71
N ILE A 815 31.46 -41.41 -11.88
CA ILE A 815 32.60 -40.56 -11.52
C ILE A 815 32.22 -39.75 -10.27
N PHE A 816 33.13 -39.73 -9.30
CA PHE A 816 33.03 -38.91 -8.09
C PHE A 816 34.15 -37.87 -8.13
N ILE A 817 33.83 -36.61 -7.85
CA ILE A 817 34.81 -35.53 -7.74
C ILE A 817 34.62 -34.87 -6.37
N VAL A 818 35.69 -34.83 -5.58
CA VAL A 818 35.71 -34.12 -4.30
C VAL A 818 36.51 -32.85 -4.52
N SER A 819 35.84 -31.72 -4.40
CA SER A 819 36.44 -30.40 -4.50
C SER A 819 36.40 -29.69 -3.12
N HIS A 820 37.58 -29.30 -2.62
CA HIS A 820 37.68 -28.42 -1.47
C HIS A 820 37.87 -27.02 -2.01
N VAL A 821 36.87 -26.14 -1.75
CA VAL A 821 36.82 -24.81 -2.30
C VAL A 821 36.50 -23.76 -1.22
N ALA A 822 36.75 -22.51 -1.52
CA ALA A 822 36.30 -21.38 -0.68
C ALA A 822 35.61 -20.31 -1.52
N VAL A 823 34.71 -19.59 -0.91
CA VAL A 823 34.23 -18.30 -1.38
C VAL A 823 35.11 -17.23 -0.74
N VAL A 824 35.78 -16.45 -1.58
CA VAL A 824 36.77 -15.44 -1.18
C VAL A 824 36.48 -14.10 -1.88
N ALA A 825 37.03 -13.03 -1.34
CA ALA A 825 37.08 -11.73 -2.00
C ALA A 825 38.39 -11.00 -1.68
N ASP A 826 38.75 -10.04 -2.50
CA ASP A 826 39.99 -9.29 -2.30
C ASP A 826 40.00 -8.49 -1.00
N SER A 827 41.17 -8.50 -0.33
CA SER A 827 41.48 -7.70 0.87
C SER A 827 40.79 -8.11 2.16
N ILE A 828 40.11 -9.28 2.19
CA ILE A 828 39.47 -9.86 3.38
C ILE A 828 39.82 -11.34 3.55
N GLN A 829 39.51 -11.93 4.72
CA GLN A 829 39.66 -13.37 4.97
C GLN A 829 38.62 -14.16 4.16
N LYS A 830 38.81 -15.49 4.17
CA LYS A 830 37.88 -16.42 3.53
C LYS A 830 36.49 -16.31 4.14
N ILE A 831 35.45 -16.12 3.27
CA ILE A 831 34.05 -15.98 3.68
C ILE A 831 33.44 -17.34 4.01
N LEU A 832 33.55 -18.30 3.07
CA LEU A 832 33.04 -19.66 3.20
C LEU A 832 34.12 -20.68 2.92
N ASP A 833 34.11 -21.78 3.66
CA ASP A 833 34.87 -23.00 3.43
C ASP A 833 33.91 -24.11 2.98
N ILE A 834 34.17 -24.77 1.84
CA ILE A 834 33.16 -25.65 1.24
C ILE A 834 33.81 -26.91 0.76
N THR A 835 33.27 -28.07 1.13
CA THR A 835 33.57 -29.35 0.50
C THR A 835 32.44 -29.76 -0.41
N ILE A 836 32.70 -29.86 -1.71
CA ILE A 836 31.70 -30.24 -2.72
C ILE A 836 31.97 -31.68 -3.12
N ASN A 837 31.01 -32.58 -2.94
CA ASN A 837 31.02 -33.94 -3.45
C ASN A 837 30.15 -34.05 -4.69
N TRP A 838 30.76 -34.01 -5.86
CA TRP A 838 30.08 -34.23 -7.13
C TRP A 838 30.01 -35.73 -7.46
N LYS A 839 28.91 -36.16 -8.06
CA LYS A 839 28.72 -37.48 -8.60
C LYS A 839 28.08 -37.38 -9.98
N ILE A 840 28.76 -37.95 -10.99
CA ILE A 840 28.17 -38.12 -12.32
C ILE A 840 27.89 -39.62 -12.50
N ASP A 841 26.63 -40.00 -12.65
CA ASP A 841 26.25 -41.38 -12.89
C ASP A 841 26.41 -41.77 -14.37
N ASN A 842 26.21 -43.05 -14.65
CA ASN A 842 26.41 -43.62 -15.99
C ASN A 842 25.43 -43.09 -17.06
N ASP A 843 24.35 -42.44 -16.65
CA ASP A 843 23.38 -41.83 -17.56
C ASP A 843 23.53 -40.29 -17.67
N GLY A 844 24.55 -39.72 -17.01
CA GLY A 844 24.88 -38.31 -17.06
C GLY A 844 24.10 -37.44 -16.08
N LYS A 845 23.45 -38.02 -15.03
CA LYS A 845 22.92 -37.23 -13.92
C LYS A 845 24.05 -36.68 -13.09
N LEU A 846 23.99 -35.41 -12.74
CA LEU A 846 24.96 -34.72 -11.92
C LEU A 846 24.35 -34.42 -10.54
N SER A 847 24.80 -35.17 -9.53
CA SER A 847 24.41 -34.92 -8.13
C SER A 847 25.50 -34.16 -7.38
N SER A 848 25.11 -33.29 -6.46
CA SER A 848 26.03 -32.58 -5.58
C SER A 848 25.58 -32.66 -4.12
N VAL A 849 26.57 -32.76 -3.23
CA VAL A 849 26.42 -32.55 -1.79
C VAL A 849 27.51 -31.57 -1.38
N MET A 850 27.09 -30.39 -0.90
CA MET A 850 28.00 -29.34 -0.46
C MET A 850 27.89 -29.18 1.06
N TYR A 851 29.01 -29.30 1.74
CA TYR A 851 29.17 -28.99 3.16
C TYR A 851 29.79 -27.62 3.28
N VAL A 852 29.14 -26.70 3.92
CA VAL A 852 29.48 -25.28 3.98
C VAL A 852 29.72 -24.85 5.42
N GLU A 853 30.84 -24.18 5.66
CA GLU A 853 31.19 -23.54 6.92
C GLU A 853 31.38 -22.03 6.64
N LYS A 854 30.63 -21.16 7.32
CA LYS A 854 30.75 -19.71 7.26
C LYS A 854 31.64 -19.22 8.40
N ASP A 855 32.55 -18.31 8.11
CA ASP A 855 33.26 -17.54 9.14
C ASP A 855 32.27 -16.66 9.89
N ASP A 856 32.19 -16.81 11.21
CA ASP A 856 31.20 -16.14 12.09
C ASP A 856 31.45 -14.64 12.30
N GLU A 857 32.61 -14.12 11.88
CA GLU A 857 32.86 -12.68 11.82
C GLU A 857 32.11 -11.97 10.67
N PHE A 858 31.57 -12.72 9.69
CA PHE A 858 30.82 -12.15 8.57
C PHE A 858 29.34 -11.99 8.88
N PRO A 859 28.68 -10.94 8.32
CA PRO A 859 27.25 -10.73 8.51
C PRO A 859 26.42 -11.88 7.91
N VAL A 860 25.10 -11.82 8.12
CA VAL A 860 24.11 -12.72 7.50
C VAL A 860 24.29 -12.76 5.99
N LEU A 861 24.13 -13.93 5.38
CA LEU A 861 24.23 -14.07 3.92
C LEU A 861 22.96 -13.59 3.23
N PRO A 862 23.07 -12.84 2.10
CA PRO A 862 21.92 -12.56 1.24
C PRO A 862 21.22 -13.82 0.73
N ARG A 863 22.02 -14.77 0.29
CA ARG A 863 21.63 -16.13 -0.16
C ARG A 863 22.84 -17.06 -0.18
N PHE A 864 22.59 -18.36 -0.31
CA PHE A 864 23.60 -19.33 -0.69
C PHE A 864 23.01 -20.36 -1.63
N GLY A 865 23.66 -20.53 -2.78
CA GLY A 865 23.29 -21.55 -3.75
C GLY A 865 24.26 -21.66 -4.91
N ILE A 866 23.81 -22.33 -5.96
CA ILE A 866 24.53 -22.43 -7.23
C ILE A 866 23.80 -21.60 -8.30
N ARG A 867 24.55 -20.78 -9.02
CA ARG A 867 24.07 -19.99 -10.16
C ARG A 867 24.50 -20.67 -11.46
N MET A 868 23.55 -20.91 -12.34
CA MET A 868 23.76 -21.55 -13.64
C MET A 868 23.20 -20.67 -14.75
N PHE A 869 23.90 -20.59 -15.86
CA PHE A 869 23.54 -19.81 -17.03
C PHE A 869 23.06 -20.73 -18.13
N LEU A 870 21.75 -20.97 -18.18
CA LEU A 870 21.15 -21.98 -19.07
C LEU A 870 20.84 -21.41 -20.46
N ASP A 871 20.76 -22.31 -21.45
CA ASP A 871 20.38 -21.97 -22.83
C ASP A 871 18.98 -21.31 -22.89
N LYS A 872 18.87 -20.13 -23.49
CA LYS A 872 17.60 -19.36 -23.65
C LYS A 872 16.45 -20.15 -24.27
N ARG A 873 16.73 -21.25 -25.00
CA ARG A 873 15.69 -22.12 -25.56
C ARG A 873 14.91 -22.88 -24.49
N LEU A 874 15.42 -23.02 -23.27
CA LEU A 874 14.82 -23.72 -22.13
C LEU A 874 13.76 -22.86 -21.39
N LYS A 875 12.99 -22.11 -22.13
CA LYS A 875 12.10 -21.07 -21.62
C LYS A 875 10.80 -21.55 -20.95
N ASN A 876 10.44 -22.84 -21.07
CA ASN A 876 9.26 -23.37 -20.39
C ASN A 876 9.67 -23.96 -19.04
N VAL A 877 9.00 -23.54 -17.98
CA VAL A 877 9.26 -23.94 -16.61
C VAL A 877 8.10 -24.76 -16.06
N SER A 878 8.40 -25.85 -15.38
CA SER A 878 7.44 -26.51 -14.50
C SER A 878 8.11 -26.83 -13.17
N PHE A 879 7.48 -26.51 -12.07
CA PHE A 879 8.00 -26.75 -10.73
C PHE A 879 6.91 -27.18 -9.77
N TYR A 880 7.31 -27.92 -8.75
CA TYR A 880 6.48 -28.20 -7.59
C TYR A 880 7.09 -27.51 -6.38
N GLY A 881 6.35 -26.61 -5.79
CA GLY A 881 6.73 -25.76 -4.67
C GLY A 881 5.68 -24.71 -4.40
N MET A 882 6.02 -23.69 -3.62
CA MET A 882 5.13 -22.57 -3.34
C MET A 882 5.06 -21.58 -4.52
N GLY A 883 3.85 -21.28 -4.96
CA GLY A 883 3.53 -20.38 -6.07
C GLY A 883 2.03 -20.05 -6.11
N PRO A 884 1.51 -19.49 -7.21
CA PRO A 884 2.17 -19.21 -8.52
C PRO A 884 3.13 -18.01 -8.52
N GLN A 885 2.90 -17.00 -7.64
CA GLN A 885 3.77 -15.83 -7.49
C GLN A 885 5.04 -16.17 -6.70
N GLU A 886 5.97 -15.24 -6.70
CA GLU A 886 7.18 -15.33 -5.87
C GLU A 886 6.85 -15.59 -4.40
N SER A 887 7.74 -16.26 -3.72
CA SER A 887 7.61 -16.58 -2.30
C SER A 887 8.97 -16.65 -1.63
N TYR A 888 9.01 -16.17 -0.38
CA TYR A 888 10.20 -16.14 0.48
C TYR A 888 9.84 -16.70 1.85
N ARG A 889 10.84 -16.96 2.69
CA ARG A 889 10.62 -17.60 4.00
C ARG A 889 9.71 -16.79 4.95
N ASP A 890 9.61 -15.49 4.76
CA ASP A 890 8.77 -14.55 5.51
C ASP A 890 7.59 -13.98 4.69
N LYS A 891 7.56 -14.21 3.36
CA LYS A 891 6.53 -13.72 2.43
C LYS A 891 6.04 -14.88 1.57
N HIS A 892 5.07 -15.66 2.06
CA HIS A 892 4.56 -16.84 1.36
C HIS A 892 3.10 -17.21 1.67
N GLN A 893 2.41 -16.43 2.52
CA GLN A 893 1.01 -16.72 2.85
C GLN A 893 0.10 -16.64 1.62
N GLY A 894 0.42 -15.78 0.64
CA GLY A 894 -0.30 -15.69 -0.62
C GLY A 894 -0.06 -16.85 -1.58
N ALA A 895 0.94 -17.72 -1.32
CA ALA A 895 1.34 -18.85 -2.14
C ALA A 895 0.84 -20.19 -1.57
N TYR A 896 0.85 -21.25 -2.39
CA TYR A 896 0.47 -22.60 -2.00
C TYR A 896 1.23 -23.65 -2.83
N HIS A 897 1.30 -24.90 -2.32
CA HIS A 897 1.99 -25.99 -2.99
C HIS A 897 1.17 -26.57 -4.14
N ALA A 898 1.73 -26.50 -5.36
CA ALA A 898 1.13 -27.13 -6.54
C ALA A 898 2.20 -27.38 -7.61
N LEU A 899 1.82 -28.13 -8.65
CA LEU A 899 2.58 -28.17 -9.88
C LEU A 899 2.20 -26.97 -10.75
N PHE A 900 3.13 -26.04 -10.87
CA PHE A 900 3.00 -24.87 -11.75
C PHE A 900 3.68 -25.12 -13.10
N ARG A 901 3.12 -24.54 -14.15
CA ARG A 901 3.67 -24.54 -15.51
C ARG A 901 3.57 -23.14 -16.09
N THR A 902 4.71 -22.58 -16.43
CA THR A 902 4.82 -21.20 -16.85
C THR A 902 6.01 -20.98 -17.79
N LYS A 903 6.34 -19.76 -18.11
CA LYS A 903 7.56 -19.38 -18.84
C LYS A 903 8.48 -18.56 -17.94
N ILE A 904 9.77 -18.47 -18.32
CA ILE A 904 10.75 -17.69 -17.55
C ILE A 904 10.28 -16.25 -17.34
N ASN A 905 9.76 -15.58 -18.38
CA ASN A 905 9.33 -14.20 -18.29
C ASN A 905 8.16 -13.99 -17.33
N ASP A 906 7.33 -15.04 -17.12
CA ASP A 906 6.17 -14.96 -16.22
C ASP A 906 6.57 -15.15 -14.71
N LEU A 907 7.82 -15.50 -14.44
CA LEU A 907 8.39 -15.60 -13.08
C LEU A 907 8.99 -14.27 -12.61
N HIS A 908 9.12 -13.29 -13.50
CA HIS A 908 9.67 -11.99 -13.19
C HIS A 908 8.59 -11.05 -12.66
N GLU A 909 8.82 -10.46 -11.50
CA GLU A 909 8.04 -9.36 -10.97
C GLU A 909 8.66 -8.04 -11.43
N ASP A 910 7.86 -7.25 -12.15
CA ASP A 910 8.36 -6.08 -12.89
C ASP A 910 8.37 -4.82 -12.02
N TYR A 911 8.99 -4.88 -10.83
CA TYR A 911 9.15 -3.72 -9.96
C TYR A 911 9.78 -2.54 -10.72
N ILE A 912 9.21 -1.35 -10.58
CA ILE A 912 9.64 -0.15 -11.34
C ILE A 912 11.12 0.12 -11.10
N ARG A 913 11.59 0.02 -9.85
CA ARG A 913 13.01 -0.09 -9.54
C ARG A 913 13.40 -1.57 -9.48
N PRO A 914 14.21 -2.06 -10.43
CA PRO A 914 14.61 -3.46 -10.46
C PRO A 914 15.39 -3.87 -9.20
N GLN A 915 15.10 -5.07 -8.70
CA GLN A 915 15.67 -5.64 -7.49
C GLN A 915 15.45 -7.16 -7.48
N GLU A 916 15.92 -7.88 -6.46
CA GLU A 916 15.65 -9.32 -6.30
C GLU A 916 14.16 -9.58 -6.35
N ASN A 917 13.75 -10.53 -7.20
CA ASN A 917 12.36 -10.94 -7.39
C ASN A 917 12.27 -12.36 -7.96
N GLY A 918 11.08 -12.95 -7.95
CA GLY A 918 10.77 -14.20 -8.63
C GLY A 918 11.35 -15.45 -7.98
N SER A 919 11.75 -15.43 -6.70
CA SER A 919 12.13 -16.65 -5.97
C SER A 919 10.88 -17.47 -5.62
N HIS A 920 11.04 -18.81 -5.60
CA HIS A 920 10.03 -19.76 -5.17
C HIS A 920 10.57 -20.61 -4.02
N PHE A 921 9.88 -20.58 -2.90
CA PHE A 921 10.24 -21.23 -1.65
C PHE A 921 9.67 -22.65 -1.56
N ASP A 922 10.31 -23.52 -0.79
CA ASP A 922 9.88 -24.90 -0.48
C ASP A 922 9.55 -25.74 -1.73
N CYS A 923 10.53 -25.80 -2.67
CA CYS A 923 10.40 -26.53 -3.93
C CYS A 923 11.08 -27.91 -3.86
N ASP A 924 10.38 -28.95 -4.35
CA ASP A 924 10.94 -30.32 -4.43
C ASP A 924 11.67 -30.53 -5.77
N TYR A 925 11.23 -29.87 -6.84
CA TYR A 925 11.89 -29.92 -8.15
C TYR A 925 11.48 -28.76 -9.05
N VAL A 926 12.34 -28.47 -10.02
CA VAL A 926 12.07 -27.55 -11.15
C VAL A 926 12.60 -28.16 -12.45
N VAL A 927 11.88 -27.97 -13.56
CA VAL A 927 12.21 -28.47 -14.89
C VAL A 927 12.19 -27.34 -15.90
N PHE A 928 13.30 -27.12 -16.57
CA PHE A 928 13.42 -26.19 -17.69
C PHE A 928 13.38 -26.98 -19.00
N SER A 929 12.57 -26.59 -19.98
CA SER A 929 12.41 -27.36 -21.19
C SER A 929 12.22 -26.53 -22.47
N ALA A 930 12.72 -27.08 -23.57
CA ALA A 930 12.40 -26.75 -24.94
C ALA A 930 11.54 -27.87 -25.56
N SER A 931 11.24 -27.78 -26.85
CA SER A 931 10.42 -28.80 -27.53
C SER A 931 11.04 -30.19 -27.47
N GLN A 932 12.36 -30.31 -27.58
CA GLN A 932 13.07 -31.57 -27.73
C GLN A 932 14.07 -31.91 -26.61
N PHE A 933 14.32 -31.03 -25.68
CA PHE A 933 15.29 -31.25 -24.61
C PHE A 933 14.95 -30.40 -23.37
N GLY A 934 15.58 -30.77 -22.23
CA GLY A 934 15.38 -30.04 -20.99
C GLY A 934 16.35 -30.49 -19.90
N ILE A 935 16.29 -29.80 -18.78
CA ILE A 935 17.03 -30.14 -17.56
C ILE A 935 16.08 -30.04 -16.38
N ALA A 936 16.12 -31.06 -15.51
CA ALA A 936 15.43 -31.01 -14.22
C ALA A 936 16.44 -30.80 -13.09
N ALA A 937 16.07 -30.02 -12.07
CA ALA A 937 16.76 -30.00 -10.79
C ALA A 937 15.81 -30.53 -9.72
N ALA A 938 16.27 -31.47 -8.89
CA ALA A 938 15.50 -32.08 -7.82
C ALA A 938 16.39 -32.34 -6.60
N ALA A 939 15.81 -32.32 -5.40
CA ALA A 939 16.52 -32.59 -4.17
C ALA A 939 15.75 -33.50 -3.20
N GLU A 940 16.45 -34.08 -2.22
CA GLU A 940 15.80 -34.83 -1.14
C GLU A 940 15.11 -33.92 -0.13
N LYS A 941 15.70 -32.77 0.15
CA LYS A 941 15.11 -31.71 0.97
C LYS A 941 14.64 -30.57 0.05
N PRO A 942 13.54 -29.88 0.38
CA PRO A 942 13.11 -28.73 -0.38
C PRO A 942 14.20 -27.65 -0.47
N PHE A 943 14.22 -26.94 -1.57
CA PHE A 943 15.13 -25.84 -1.86
C PHE A 943 14.35 -24.61 -2.34
N SER A 944 14.99 -23.46 -2.41
CA SER A 944 14.45 -22.30 -3.13
C SER A 944 15.07 -22.22 -4.51
N PHE A 945 14.32 -21.72 -5.49
CA PHE A 945 14.90 -21.42 -6.80
C PHE A 945 14.45 -20.06 -7.31
N ASN A 946 15.30 -19.45 -8.12
CA ASN A 946 14.99 -18.27 -8.92
C ASN A 946 15.40 -18.55 -10.36
N ALA A 947 14.60 -18.09 -11.33
CA ALA A 947 14.96 -18.21 -12.73
C ALA A 947 14.53 -16.93 -13.47
N SER A 948 15.51 -16.23 -14.05
CA SER A 948 15.33 -14.90 -14.62
C SER A 948 16.00 -14.78 -16.00
N CYS A 949 15.53 -13.80 -16.78
CA CYS A 949 16.23 -13.32 -17.97
C CYS A 949 17.31 -12.28 -17.65
N TYR A 950 17.46 -11.89 -16.39
CA TYR A 950 18.37 -10.82 -15.91
C TYR A 950 19.33 -11.36 -14.87
N THR A 951 20.57 -10.85 -14.85
CA THR A 951 21.51 -11.15 -13.77
C THR A 951 21.22 -10.25 -12.55
N GLN A 952 21.67 -10.68 -11.36
CA GLN A 952 21.53 -9.88 -10.13
C GLN A 952 22.23 -8.52 -10.26
N GLU A 953 23.39 -8.50 -10.91
CA GLU A 953 24.18 -7.29 -11.16
C GLU A 953 23.39 -6.31 -12.06
N LYS A 954 22.74 -6.83 -13.12
CA LYS A 954 21.92 -6.00 -14.02
C LYS A 954 20.70 -5.43 -13.30
N LEU A 955 20.04 -6.23 -12.46
CA LEU A 955 18.92 -5.75 -11.64
C LEU A 955 19.36 -4.65 -10.65
N GLU A 956 20.53 -4.82 -10.00
CA GLU A 956 21.03 -3.81 -9.05
C GLU A 956 21.42 -2.49 -9.73
N ASP A 957 22.07 -2.56 -10.90
CA ASP A 957 22.65 -1.41 -11.59
C ASP A 957 21.60 -0.61 -12.41
N THR A 958 20.40 -1.15 -12.62
CA THR A 958 19.37 -0.51 -13.46
C THR A 958 18.42 0.30 -12.59
N ALA A 959 18.20 1.57 -12.96
CA ALA A 959 17.32 2.45 -12.22
C ALA A 959 15.83 2.19 -12.48
N HIS A 960 15.48 1.84 -13.73
CA HIS A 960 14.09 1.66 -14.14
C HIS A 960 13.88 0.35 -14.89
N ASN A 961 12.75 -0.29 -14.69
CA ASN A 961 12.41 -1.57 -15.31
C ASN A 961 12.33 -1.52 -16.85
N TYR A 962 12.07 -0.37 -17.43
CA TYR A 962 12.04 -0.21 -18.89
C TYR A 962 13.44 -0.13 -19.52
N GLU A 963 14.49 0.02 -18.71
CA GLU A 963 15.90 0.04 -19.13
C GLU A 963 16.56 -1.34 -19.05
N LEU A 964 15.86 -2.35 -18.50
CA LEU A 964 16.40 -3.69 -18.34
C LEU A 964 16.70 -4.34 -19.67
N GLU A 965 17.92 -4.85 -19.80
CA GLU A 965 18.40 -5.62 -20.95
C GLU A 965 18.56 -7.10 -20.56
N GLU A 966 17.96 -7.99 -21.32
CA GLU A 966 18.07 -9.44 -21.08
C GLU A 966 19.51 -9.96 -21.23
N SER A 967 19.90 -10.84 -20.33
CA SER A 967 21.10 -11.67 -20.44
C SER A 967 21.06 -12.54 -21.72
N ASP A 968 22.19 -13.02 -22.20
CA ASP A 968 22.31 -13.99 -23.29
C ASP A 968 21.87 -15.41 -22.89
N SER A 969 21.61 -15.65 -21.62
CA SER A 969 21.27 -16.91 -20.98
C SER A 969 20.09 -16.76 -20.01
N ILE A 970 19.47 -17.88 -19.60
CA ILE A 970 18.59 -17.94 -18.44
C ILE A 970 19.47 -18.03 -17.21
N VAL A 971 19.31 -17.09 -16.29
CA VAL A 971 20.00 -17.08 -14.99
C VAL A 971 19.19 -17.92 -14.01
N PHE A 972 19.64 -19.12 -13.70
CA PHE A 972 18.98 -20.03 -12.78
C PHE A 972 19.80 -20.15 -11.49
N CYS A 973 19.20 -19.81 -10.37
CA CYS A 973 19.74 -20.01 -9.03
C CYS A 973 18.98 -21.13 -8.32
N LEU A 974 19.72 -22.08 -7.76
CA LEU A 974 19.21 -23.11 -6.86
C LEU A 974 19.83 -22.87 -5.50
N ASP A 975 19.01 -22.53 -4.52
CA ASP A 975 19.46 -22.01 -3.24
C ASP A 975 19.12 -22.93 -2.07
N TYR A 976 20.05 -23.06 -1.15
CA TYR A 976 19.80 -23.60 0.19
C TYR A 976 18.82 -22.71 0.94
N ALA A 977 19.13 -21.42 1.00
CA ALA A 977 18.31 -20.41 1.65
C ALA A 977 18.58 -19.01 1.08
N LEU A 978 17.59 -18.13 1.28
CA LEU A 978 17.71 -16.68 1.10
C LEU A 978 17.39 -16.00 2.43
N ASN A 979 18.01 -14.85 2.68
CA ASN A 979 17.58 -13.92 3.72
C ASN A 979 16.14 -13.48 3.46
N GLY A 980 15.33 -13.28 4.49
CA GLY A 980 13.96 -12.80 4.34
C GLY A 980 13.89 -11.43 3.66
N ILE A 981 12.69 -10.95 3.40
CA ILE A 981 12.42 -9.67 2.75
C ILE A 981 12.23 -8.56 3.80
N GLY A 982 11.38 -8.80 4.81
CA GLY A 982 11.06 -7.80 5.84
C GLY A 982 10.32 -6.57 5.34
N SER A 983 10.44 -5.49 6.08
CA SER A 983 9.87 -4.15 5.77
C SER A 983 10.83 -3.01 6.20
N ASN A 984 12.13 -3.26 6.17
CA ASN A 984 13.15 -2.35 6.72
C ASN A 984 13.55 -1.20 5.78
N SER A 985 12.79 -0.95 4.72
CA SER A 985 12.90 0.31 3.95
C SER A 985 12.43 1.52 4.78
N CYS A 986 11.40 1.31 5.61
CA CYS A 986 10.99 2.22 6.68
C CYS A 986 10.34 1.38 7.80
N GLY A 987 11.13 0.91 8.75
CA GLY A 987 10.62 0.03 9.80
C GLY A 987 11.72 -0.75 10.51
N PRO A 988 11.35 -1.73 11.34
CA PRO A 988 12.30 -2.51 12.10
C PRO A 988 13.15 -3.42 11.21
N ALA A 989 14.31 -3.81 11.72
CA ALA A 989 15.17 -4.81 11.08
C ALA A 989 14.44 -6.15 10.94
N LEU A 990 14.85 -6.93 9.93
CA LEU A 990 14.33 -8.27 9.69
C LEU A 990 14.43 -9.13 10.95
N LEU A 991 13.36 -9.84 11.29
CA LEU A 991 13.32 -10.75 12.44
C LEU A 991 14.41 -11.84 12.34
N GLU A 992 15.09 -12.13 13.44
CA GLU A 992 16.19 -13.08 13.51
C GLU A 992 15.84 -14.45 12.89
N LYS A 993 14.62 -14.95 13.12
CA LYS A 993 14.15 -16.23 12.55
C LYS A 993 14.11 -16.30 11.01
N TYR A 994 14.13 -15.15 10.35
CA TYR A 994 14.13 -15.02 8.89
C TYR A 994 15.49 -14.62 8.34
N GLN A 995 16.45 -14.33 9.20
CA GLN A 995 17.81 -14.07 8.77
C GLN A 995 18.49 -15.38 8.35
N PHE A 996 19.36 -15.28 7.36
CA PHE A 996 20.19 -16.41 6.95
C PHE A 996 21.56 -16.31 7.62
N ASP A 997 21.59 -16.68 8.90
CA ASP A 997 22.78 -16.63 9.75
C ASP A 997 23.35 -18.03 10.10
N ASP A 998 22.99 -19.06 9.34
CA ASP A 998 23.55 -20.40 9.52
C ASP A 998 25.07 -20.36 9.30
N THR A 999 25.84 -20.81 10.27
CA THR A 999 27.32 -20.92 10.19
C THR A 999 27.80 -22.26 9.63
N SER A 1000 26.98 -23.32 9.68
CA SER A 1000 27.25 -24.63 9.14
C SER A 1000 25.99 -25.24 8.55
N PHE A 1001 26.02 -25.63 7.27
CA PHE A 1001 24.85 -26.17 6.59
C PHE A 1001 25.21 -27.04 5.39
N GLN A 1002 24.23 -27.75 4.83
CA GLN A 1002 24.40 -28.66 3.70
C GLN A 1002 23.39 -28.37 2.60
N LEU A 1003 23.87 -28.20 1.36
CA LEU A 1003 23.03 -28.13 0.16
C LEU A 1003 23.22 -29.43 -0.66
N GLU A 1004 22.10 -30.08 -0.98
CA GLU A 1004 22.05 -31.27 -1.81
C GLU A 1004 21.08 -31.08 -2.98
N PHE A 1005 21.48 -31.45 -4.19
CA PHE A 1005 20.63 -31.46 -5.37
C PHE A 1005 21.13 -32.43 -6.45
N THR A 1006 20.25 -32.74 -7.42
CA THR A 1006 20.57 -33.52 -8.62
C THR A 1006 20.05 -32.81 -9.86
N LEU A 1007 20.95 -32.63 -10.84
CA LEU A 1007 20.63 -32.13 -12.17
C LEU A 1007 20.45 -33.30 -13.13
N VAL A 1008 19.35 -33.32 -13.87
CA VAL A 1008 19.02 -34.41 -14.81
C VAL A 1008 18.75 -33.81 -16.19
N PRO A 1009 19.76 -33.75 -17.06
CA PRO A 1009 19.52 -33.37 -18.45
C PRO A 1009 18.76 -34.49 -19.16
N PHE A 1010 17.86 -34.15 -20.08
CA PHE A 1010 17.10 -35.12 -20.88
C PHE A 1010 16.88 -34.65 -22.30
N SER A 1011 16.74 -35.64 -23.22
CA SER A 1011 16.32 -35.37 -24.59
C SER A 1011 15.02 -36.13 -24.85
N LYS A 1012 14.04 -35.46 -25.46
CA LYS A 1012 12.85 -36.13 -25.99
C LYS A 1012 13.25 -36.72 -27.34
N GLY A 1013 13.28 -38.06 -27.41
CA GLY A 1013 13.64 -38.81 -28.63
C GLY A 1013 12.66 -38.57 -29.80
#